data_80225f27e0dcfbbe459aa42d34879fda
#
_entry.id   80225f27e0dcfbbe459aa42d34879fda
#
_cell.length_a   1.000
_cell.length_b   1.000
_cell.length_c   1.000
_cell.angle_alpha   90.00
_cell.angle_beta   90.00
_cell.angle_gamma   90.00
#
_symmetry.space_group_name_H-M   'P 1'
#
loop_
_entity.id
_entity.type
_entity.pdbx_description
1 polymer ?
#
loop_
_entity_poly.entity_id
_entity_poly.type
_entity_poly.pdbx_seq_one_letter_code
_entity_poly.pdbx_strand_id
1 'polypeptide(L)'
;MLKNFAVLTALIASVTLAEEPYAFRARLEIVHESGLRDAALKPAADEFAFADGVKVDDADFADYLNVSMGVKASVGRNGAVVATIDDGLRDREYVVEVRKDGVEIRGADGRALHQAYYHLEDLMNLRRAPFLKLGRERRRMRFSPRMIHSGYGCDVFPDNYLKRIAHHGFDAIVFYIKDVNRTAAGPNQDVNGLIERARKVGLDTYLYSSVSCFAHPDDPEGKKKIEASFGRIAKAHPGAKGIVFVGESCQFPSKDPRVQPVRHRDKNHDDPRPLAGWFPCKDYPDWLRAVMDVLHRHSPNMEIVFWTYNWSRQDAKLCADLIPNFPDGVSIQGTLGNGAVTKHDNGLVCHCRDYTVSTPGFTDHYAAQAKAAKAGNRRFYTMANTAGLTWDYGVAPYLPCPFQWKKRWDGLKDSQYGVAGLMETHHYGWYPSFISELAKEAYTEGGMDFDEHIRKIAARDFGEANAEKVMEAWRKWSRTEVNYVANNENQYGPFRIGPAFPYNFGGKKILHAEFPQDKRAYHTMRWMAILNFPFDLEQAHEQNIAFVELDDDYRLKQLELFERMRTDFADGVKALKEAAQTLDGARRAKAEEMIGVGEWHQRSVETAINLNRGYLAFKRGDREEVLKYARAEYANAQAALKLVERDSRLGWEPSMEYAAGPEQIRWKLRRMEELYGSALATP
;
A
#
# COMPACT_ATOMS: atom_id res chain seq x y z
N MET A 1 -14.76 41.44 -1.78
CA MET A 1 -14.15 41.56 -3.11
C MET A 1 -13.72 40.15 -3.55
N LEU A 2 -14.69 39.46 -4.10
CA LEU A 2 -14.52 38.14 -4.73
C LEU A 2 -14.93 38.34 -6.18
N LYS A 3 -13.99 38.20 -7.12
CA LYS A 3 -14.25 37.89 -8.53
C LYS A 3 -12.92 37.87 -9.29
N ASN A 4 -12.77 36.84 -10.08
CA ASN A 4 -11.82 36.57 -11.16
C ASN A 4 -10.77 35.51 -10.86
N PHE A 5 -11.22 34.26 -10.91
CA PHE A 5 -10.46 33.18 -11.55
C PHE A 5 -11.19 32.84 -12.85
N ALA A 6 -10.87 33.57 -13.90
CA ALA A 6 -11.30 33.27 -15.24
C ALA A 6 -10.26 32.38 -15.92
N VAL A 7 -10.77 31.34 -16.51
CA VAL A 7 -10.18 30.44 -17.50
C VAL A 7 -9.26 31.21 -18.45
N LEU A 8 -7.96 30.85 -18.45
CA LEU A 8 -7.03 31.20 -19.50
C LEU A 8 -6.66 29.94 -20.29
N THR A 9 -7.48 29.63 -21.28
CA THR A 9 -7.14 28.72 -22.37
C THR A 9 -6.35 29.54 -23.41
N ALA A 10 -5.03 29.37 -23.43
CA ALA A 10 -4.19 29.81 -24.54
C ALA A 10 -3.08 28.80 -24.79
N LEU A 11 -2.98 28.35 -26.02
CA LEU A 11 -1.84 27.65 -26.58
C LEU A 11 -0.56 28.42 -26.27
N ILE A 12 0.22 27.92 -25.33
CA ILE A 12 1.63 28.27 -25.17
C ILE A 12 2.37 26.97 -25.00
N ALA A 13 3.45 26.78 -25.76
CA ALA A 13 4.39 25.70 -25.54
C ALA A 13 4.67 25.57 -24.03
N SER A 14 4.19 24.53 -23.40
CA SER A 14 4.19 24.39 -21.96
C SER A 14 5.62 24.23 -21.45
N VAL A 15 6.17 25.31 -20.93
CA VAL A 15 7.11 25.21 -19.84
C VAL A 15 6.28 24.61 -18.72
N THR A 16 6.37 23.30 -18.52
CA THR A 16 5.74 22.63 -17.36
C THR A 16 6.42 23.20 -16.13
N LEU A 17 5.72 24.10 -15.44
CA LEU A 17 6.13 24.53 -14.11
C LEU A 17 6.19 23.28 -13.22
N ALA A 18 7.25 23.19 -12.41
CA ALA A 18 7.37 22.12 -11.43
C ALA A 18 6.16 22.16 -10.47
N GLU A 19 5.61 21.00 -10.16
CA GLU A 19 4.53 20.88 -9.18
C GLU A 19 5.09 21.17 -7.78
N GLU A 20 4.34 21.90 -6.97
CA GLU A 20 4.73 22.16 -5.59
C GLU A 20 4.80 20.83 -4.80
N PRO A 21 5.81 20.66 -3.92
CA PRO A 21 5.90 19.51 -3.05
C PRO A 21 4.59 19.29 -2.26
N TYR A 22 4.13 18.06 -2.19
CA TYR A 22 2.89 17.69 -1.52
C TYR A 22 1.59 18.17 -2.17
N ALA A 23 1.60 18.73 -3.36
CA ALA A 23 0.38 19.13 -4.09
C ALA A 23 -0.59 17.94 -4.28
N PHE A 24 -0.06 16.71 -4.36
CA PHE A 24 -0.86 15.48 -4.44
C PHE A 24 -1.79 15.29 -3.23
N ARG A 25 -1.47 15.83 -2.04
CA ARG A 25 -2.31 15.69 -0.83
C ARG A 25 -3.71 16.25 -1.05
N ALA A 26 -3.82 17.39 -1.71
CA ALA A 26 -5.12 17.95 -2.08
C ALA A 26 -5.92 17.00 -2.99
N ARG A 27 -5.25 16.25 -3.87
CA ARG A 27 -5.90 15.23 -4.73
C ARG A 27 -6.39 14.03 -3.94
N LEU A 28 -5.71 13.66 -2.83
CA LEU A 28 -6.19 12.58 -1.95
C LEU A 28 -7.49 12.93 -1.23
N GLU A 29 -7.76 14.22 -1.05
CA GLU A 29 -8.96 14.73 -0.38
C GLU A 29 -10.16 14.97 -1.34
N ILE A 30 -10.02 14.69 -2.63
CA ILE A 30 -11.12 14.78 -3.59
C ILE A 30 -12.00 13.52 -3.42
N VAL A 31 -13.14 13.64 -2.74
CA VAL A 31 -14.09 12.55 -2.57
C VAL A 31 -14.81 12.27 -3.88
N HIS A 32 -15.40 13.28 -4.48
CA HIS A 32 -16.16 13.21 -5.73
C HIS A 32 -15.43 13.96 -6.84
N GLU A 33 -15.04 13.23 -7.89
CA GLU A 33 -14.31 13.81 -9.03
C GLU A 33 -15.30 14.49 -9.99
N SER A 34 -15.02 15.75 -10.36
CA SER A 34 -15.79 16.46 -11.39
C SER A 34 -15.38 16.03 -12.80
N GLY A 35 -16.28 16.20 -13.77
CA GLY A 35 -15.97 15.92 -15.18
C GLY A 35 -15.97 14.43 -15.56
N LEU A 36 -16.48 13.55 -14.71
CA LEU A 36 -16.62 12.13 -15.03
C LEU A 36 -17.72 11.86 -16.07
N ARG A 37 -18.81 12.64 -16.02
CA ARG A 37 -19.96 12.46 -16.92
C ARG A 37 -19.60 12.74 -18.37
N ASP A 38 -20.02 11.84 -19.24
CA ASP A 38 -20.07 12.04 -20.67
C ASP A 38 -21.51 12.48 -21.04
N ALA A 39 -21.66 13.75 -21.33
CA ALA A 39 -22.99 14.34 -21.63
C ALA A 39 -23.60 13.84 -22.96
N ALA A 40 -22.81 13.21 -23.83
CA ALA A 40 -23.29 12.63 -25.08
C ALA A 40 -24.06 11.33 -24.88
N LEU A 41 -23.81 10.63 -23.76
CA LEU A 41 -24.44 9.35 -23.46
C LEU A 41 -25.93 9.53 -23.13
N LYS A 42 -26.74 8.57 -23.61
CA LYS A 42 -28.14 8.48 -23.32
C LYS A 42 -28.45 7.17 -22.59
N PRO A 43 -29.49 7.13 -21.73
CA PRO A 43 -29.91 5.90 -21.09
C PRO A 43 -30.44 4.89 -22.11
N ALA A 44 -30.10 3.63 -21.92
CA ALA A 44 -30.70 2.51 -22.64
C ALA A 44 -32.10 2.19 -22.09
N ALA A 45 -32.89 1.38 -22.82
CA ALA A 45 -34.25 1.02 -22.42
C ALA A 45 -34.32 0.21 -21.11
N ASP A 46 -33.20 -0.46 -20.76
CA ASP A 46 -33.00 -1.26 -19.54
C ASP A 46 -32.18 -0.52 -18.47
N GLU A 47 -32.10 0.80 -18.56
CA GLU A 47 -31.43 1.65 -17.55
C GLU A 47 -32.43 2.60 -16.87
N PHE A 48 -32.23 2.85 -15.59
CA PHE A 48 -32.80 3.95 -14.82
C PHE A 48 -31.86 5.16 -14.92
N ALA A 49 -32.42 6.36 -15.07
CA ALA A 49 -31.63 7.60 -15.20
C ALA A 49 -32.00 8.59 -14.08
N PHE A 50 -31.00 9.08 -13.37
CA PHE A 50 -31.19 10.20 -12.45
C PHE A 50 -31.39 11.51 -13.24
N ALA A 51 -32.43 12.26 -12.91
CA ALA A 51 -32.79 13.53 -13.55
C ALA A 51 -32.64 14.70 -12.57
N ASP A 52 -32.50 15.91 -13.11
CA ASP A 52 -32.47 17.14 -12.31
C ASP A 52 -33.71 17.27 -11.41
N GLY A 53 -33.47 17.69 -10.18
CA GLY A 53 -34.49 17.80 -9.14
C GLY A 53 -34.75 16.51 -8.36
N VAL A 54 -33.91 15.47 -8.59
CA VAL A 54 -33.98 14.20 -7.87
C VAL A 54 -33.74 14.39 -6.36
N LYS A 55 -34.52 13.65 -5.56
CA LYS A 55 -34.31 13.54 -4.12
C LYS A 55 -33.71 12.17 -3.80
N VAL A 56 -32.74 12.14 -2.90
CA VAL A 56 -32.11 10.92 -2.37
C VAL A 56 -32.04 11.05 -0.85
N ASP A 57 -31.95 9.96 -0.12
CA ASP A 57 -31.98 9.97 1.35
C ASP A 57 -30.58 10.05 1.99
N ASP A 58 -29.51 10.04 1.17
CA ASP A 58 -28.12 10.18 1.63
C ASP A 58 -27.48 11.47 1.10
N ALA A 59 -26.79 12.20 1.99
CA ALA A 59 -26.19 13.50 1.66
C ALA A 59 -24.92 13.39 0.83
N ASP A 60 -24.09 12.37 1.08
CA ASP A 60 -22.85 12.15 0.37
C ASP A 60 -23.14 11.70 -1.07
N PHE A 61 -24.15 10.83 -1.24
CA PHE A 61 -24.62 10.42 -2.57
C PHE A 61 -25.29 11.57 -3.35
N ALA A 62 -26.02 12.47 -2.67
CA ALA A 62 -26.53 13.68 -3.30
C ALA A 62 -25.39 14.58 -3.81
N ASP A 63 -24.34 14.74 -3.03
CA ASP A 63 -23.14 15.50 -3.42
C ASP A 63 -22.41 14.83 -4.60
N TYR A 64 -22.27 13.50 -4.59
CA TYR A 64 -21.76 12.74 -5.74
C TYR A 64 -22.53 13.02 -7.04
N LEU A 65 -23.88 12.94 -7.00
CA LEU A 65 -24.70 13.22 -8.17
C LEU A 65 -24.50 14.65 -8.69
N ASN A 66 -24.39 15.63 -7.77
CA ASN A 66 -24.14 17.03 -8.13
C ASN A 66 -22.75 17.23 -8.75
N VAL A 67 -21.70 16.75 -8.09
CA VAL A 67 -20.31 17.04 -8.46
C VAL A 67 -19.84 16.16 -9.62
N SER A 68 -20.06 14.84 -9.52
CA SER A 68 -19.48 13.89 -10.49
C SER A 68 -20.40 13.67 -11.69
N MET A 69 -21.71 13.65 -11.48
CA MET A 69 -22.69 13.34 -12.52
C MET A 69 -23.41 14.59 -13.06
N GLY A 70 -23.22 15.75 -12.43
CA GLY A 70 -23.84 17.02 -12.89
C GLY A 70 -25.36 16.95 -12.91
N VAL A 71 -25.97 16.23 -11.96
CA VAL A 71 -27.41 16.10 -11.74
C VAL A 71 -27.79 16.89 -10.51
N LYS A 72 -28.75 17.82 -10.62
CA LYS A 72 -29.24 18.57 -9.46
C LYS A 72 -29.99 17.66 -8.49
N ALA A 73 -29.29 17.18 -7.48
CA ALA A 73 -29.82 16.31 -6.43
C ALA A 73 -29.93 17.04 -5.10
N SER A 74 -30.90 16.63 -4.26
CA SER A 74 -31.06 17.13 -2.90
C SER A 74 -31.43 16.00 -1.94
N VAL A 75 -31.18 16.19 -0.65
CA VAL A 75 -31.57 15.22 0.39
C VAL A 75 -33.07 15.36 0.66
N GLY A 76 -33.80 14.25 0.70
CA GLY A 76 -35.22 14.25 1.03
C GLY A 76 -35.82 12.84 1.11
N ARG A 77 -36.83 12.70 1.95
CA ARG A 77 -37.58 11.45 2.09
C ARG A 77 -38.41 11.18 0.83
N ASN A 78 -38.72 9.90 0.55
CA ASN A 78 -39.49 9.44 -0.59
C ASN A 78 -38.91 9.88 -1.94
N GLY A 79 -37.58 9.84 -2.01
CA GLY A 79 -36.82 10.16 -3.21
C GLY A 79 -36.71 8.96 -4.17
N ALA A 80 -35.92 9.16 -5.22
CA ALA A 80 -35.61 8.11 -6.19
C ALA A 80 -34.70 7.00 -5.62
N VAL A 81 -34.02 7.23 -4.50
CA VAL A 81 -33.31 6.21 -3.77
C VAL A 81 -33.86 6.12 -2.36
N VAL A 82 -34.19 4.90 -1.93
CA VAL A 82 -34.68 4.61 -0.58
C VAL A 82 -33.85 3.52 0.03
N ALA A 83 -33.19 3.82 1.17
CA ALA A 83 -32.36 2.88 1.90
C ALA A 83 -33.00 2.46 3.23
N THR A 84 -32.93 1.17 3.55
CA THR A 84 -33.48 0.60 4.78
C THR A 84 -32.54 -0.44 5.38
N ILE A 85 -32.56 -0.56 6.72
CA ILE A 85 -31.94 -1.67 7.42
C ILE A 85 -32.82 -2.91 7.28
N ASP A 86 -32.22 -4.07 7.01
CA ASP A 86 -32.88 -5.35 6.87
C ASP A 86 -32.12 -6.40 7.72
N ASP A 87 -32.62 -6.68 8.91
CA ASP A 87 -32.04 -7.63 9.88
C ASP A 87 -32.02 -9.09 9.37
N GLY A 88 -32.70 -9.39 8.27
CA GLY A 88 -32.69 -10.68 7.59
C GLY A 88 -31.44 -10.90 6.71
N LEU A 89 -30.63 -9.88 6.48
CA LEU A 89 -29.41 -9.98 5.73
C LEU A 89 -28.23 -10.48 6.60
N ARG A 90 -27.27 -11.14 5.96
CA ARG A 90 -26.02 -11.55 6.65
C ARG A 90 -25.17 -10.32 6.98
N ASP A 91 -24.32 -10.45 7.98
CA ASP A 91 -23.32 -9.40 8.31
C ASP A 91 -22.61 -8.87 7.06
N ARG A 92 -22.52 -7.53 6.90
CA ARG A 92 -21.92 -6.79 5.77
C ARG A 92 -22.59 -7.01 4.41
N GLU A 93 -23.79 -7.56 4.37
CA GLU A 93 -24.54 -7.80 3.15
C GLU A 93 -25.44 -6.61 2.83
N TYR A 94 -25.59 -6.34 1.54
CA TYR A 94 -26.59 -5.42 1.03
C TYR A 94 -27.21 -5.93 -0.26
N VAL A 95 -28.41 -5.42 -0.54
CA VAL A 95 -29.17 -5.66 -1.77
C VAL A 95 -29.48 -4.32 -2.39
N VAL A 96 -29.21 -4.18 -3.68
CA VAL A 96 -29.62 -3.05 -4.51
C VAL A 96 -30.64 -3.56 -5.53
N GLU A 97 -31.75 -2.91 -5.63
CA GLU A 97 -32.76 -3.18 -6.66
C GLU A 97 -33.06 -1.91 -7.45
N VAL A 98 -32.67 -1.90 -8.73
CA VAL A 98 -32.88 -0.79 -9.65
C VAL A 98 -34.14 -1.07 -10.47
N ARG A 99 -35.15 -0.20 -10.37
CA ARG A 99 -36.42 -0.25 -11.10
C ARG A 99 -36.53 0.97 -12.01
N LYS A 100 -37.57 1.01 -12.85
CA LYS A 100 -37.82 2.15 -13.76
C LYS A 100 -38.15 3.46 -13.02
N ASP A 101 -38.63 3.37 -11.80
CA ASP A 101 -39.11 4.49 -10.97
C ASP A 101 -38.18 4.85 -9.82
N GLY A 102 -37.11 4.09 -9.62
CA GLY A 102 -36.13 4.38 -8.58
C GLY A 102 -35.26 3.22 -8.17
N VAL A 103 -34.50 3.40 -7.07
CA VAL A 103 -33.57 2.45 -6.50
C VAL A 103 -33.92 2.15 -5.05
N GLU A 104 -34.08 0.88 -4.72
CA GLU A 104 -34.24 0.39 -3.36
C GLU A 104 -32.94 -0.23 -2.87
N ILE A 105 -32.45 0.21 -1.70
CA ILE A 105 -31.27 -0.33 -1.02
C ILE A 105 -31.71 -0.96 0.30
N ARG A 106 -31.25 -2.20 0.56
CA ARG A 106 -31.38 -2.85 1.86
C ARG A 106 -30.02 -3.28 2.35
N GLY A 107 -29.66 -2.90 3.55
CA GLY A 107 -28.38 -3.24 4.16
C GLY A 107 -28.53 -3.88 5.52
N ALA A 108 -27.62 -4.81 5.88
CA ALA A 108 -27.62 -5.44 7.20
C ALA A 108 -27.40 -4.43 8.33
N ASP A 109 -26.69 -3.34 8.04
CA ASP A 109 -26.40 -2.24 8.97
C ASP A 109 -26.09 -0.94 8.21
N GLY A 110 -25.83 0.15 8.93
CA GLY A 110 -25.49 1.44 8.32
C GLY A 110 -24.23 1.41 7.47
N ARG A 111 -23.24 0.59 7.79
CA ARG A 111 -22.01 0.42 7.00
C ARG A 111 -22.33 -0.28 5.67
N ALA A 112 -23.15 -1.32 5.69
CA ALA A 112 -23.61 -2.00 4.49
C ALA A 112 -24.41 -1.07 3.57
N LEU A 113 -25.23 -0.17 4.13
CA LEU A 113 -25.93 0.87 3.34
C LEU A 113 -24.94 1.82 2.67
N HIS A 114 -23.94 2.34 3.36
CA HIS A 114 -22.90 3.20 2.74
C HIS A 114 -22.19 2.46 1.60
N GLN A 115 -21.79 1.20 1.81
CA GLN A 115 -21.16 0.42 0.74
C GLN A 115 -22.07 0.20 -0.46
N ALA A 116 -23.38 0.14 -0.27
CA ALA A 116 -24.34 0.08 -1.38
C ALA A 116 -24.37 1.40 -2.17
N TYR A 117 -24.37 2.56 -1.52
CA TYR A 117 -24.26 3.85 -2.21
C TYR A 117 -22.94 3.96 -2.99
N TYR A 118 -21.81 3.61 -2.39
CA TYR A 118 -20.51 3.62 -3.07
C TYR A 118 -20.46 2.65 -4.27
N HIS A 119 -21.22 1.55 -4.21
CA HIS A 119 -21.38 0.67 -5.35
C HIS A 119 -22.17 1.33 -6.50
N LEU A 120 -23.24 2.07 -6.20
CA LEU A 120 -23.99 2.84 -7.22
C LEU A 120 -23.09 3.88 -7.90
N GLU A 121 -22.23 4.56 -7.13
CA GLU A 121 -21.23 5.51 -7.65
C GLU A 121 -20.25 4.82 -8.59
N ASP A 122 -19.69 3.66 -8.20
CA ASP A 122 -18.77 2.88 -9.03
C ASP A 122 -19.42 2.48 -10.37
N LEU A 123 -20.67 2.02 -10.35
CA LEU A 123 -21.40 1.68 -11.57
C LEU A 123 -21.59 2.88 -12.50
N MET A 124 -21.98 4.03 -11.95
CA MET A 124 -22.14 5.27 -12.73
C MET A 124 -20.79 5.83 -13.20
N ASN A 125 -19.74 5.69 -12.41
CA ASN A 125 -18.36 6.06 -12.82
C ASN A 125 -17.91 5.21 -14.02
N LEU A 126 -18.10 3.89 -13.97
CA LEU A 126 -17.79 3.00 -15.09
C LEU A 126 -18.64 3.32 -16.33
N ARG A 127 -19.91 3.65 -16.15
CA ARG A 127 -20.83 4.04 -17.21
C ARG A 127 -20.57 5.44 -17.75
N ARG A 128 -19.89 6.30 -16.96
CA ARG A 128 -19.68 7.74 -17.21
C ARG A 128 -20.99 8.51 -17.40
N ALA A 129 -22.04 8.08 -16.74
CA ALA A 129 -23.36 8.71 -16.82
C ALA A 129 -24.20 8.36 -15.59
N PRO A 130 -25.16 9.21 -15.20
CA PRO A 130 -26.04 8.95 -14.07
C PRO A 130 -27.11 7.90 -14.42
N PHE A 131 -26.68 6.75 -14.95
CA PHE A 131 -27.53 5.66 -15.39
C PHE A 131 -27.17 4.35 -14.71
N LEU A 132 -28.18 3.61 -14.25
CA LEU A 132 -28.05 2.30 -13.62
C LEU A 132 -28.85 1.26 -14.37
N LYS A 133 -28.27 0.10 -14.63
CA LYS A 133 -28.98 -1.01 -15.27
C LYS A 133 -30.11 -1.53 -14.36
N LEU A 134 -31.29 -1.77 -14.93
CA LEU A 134 -32.41 -2.38 -14.20
C LEU A 134 -32.05 -3.79 -13.74
N GLY A 135 -32.40 -4.11 -12.51
CA GLY A 135 -32.14 -5.44 -11.95
C GLY A 135 -31.97 -5.43 -10.45
N ARG A 136 -31.64 -6.59 -9.92
CA ARG A 136 -31.42 -6.79 -8.50
C ARG A 136 -30.06 -7.47 -8.28
N GLU A 137 -29.26 -6.89 -7.44
CA GLU A 137 -27.97 -7.41 -7.04
C GLU A 137 -27.91 -7.64 -5.54
N ARG A 138 -27.25 -8.72 -5.14
CA ARG A 138 -26.97 -9.06 -3.75
C ARG A 138 -25.48 -9.15 -3.58
N ARG A 139 -24.93 -8.37 -2.65
CA ARG A 139 -23.50 -8.18 -2.49
C ARG A 139 -23.08 -8.26 -1.03
N ARG A 140 -21.88 -8.73 -0.77
CA ARG A 140 -21.33 -8.84 0.57
C ARG A 140 -19.83 -8.67 0.58
N MET A 141 -19.31 -7.85 1.48
CA MET A 141 -17.88 -7.75 1.69
C MET A 141 -17.33 -9.03 2.35
N ARG A 142 -16.32 -9.66 1.71
CA ARG A 142 -15.74 -10.92 2.20
C ARG A 142 -14.94 -10.76 3.47
N PHE A 143 -14.09 -9.72 3.51
CA PHE A 143 -13.11 -9.49 4.55
C PHE A 143 -13.49 -8.29 5.41
N SER A 144 -13.35 -8.45 6.73
CA SER A 144 -13.45 -7.37 7.71
C SER A 144 -12.67 -7.75 8.97
N PRO A 145 -11.77 -6.88 9.47
CA PRO A 145 -11.49 -5.55 8.92
C PRO A 145 -10.67 -5.59 7.63
N ARG A 146 -10.85 -4.56 6.78
CA ARG A 146 -9.92 -4.19 5.72
C ARG A 146 -9.19 -2.93 6.18
N MET A 147 -8.02 -3.13 6.77
CA MET A 147 -7.24 -2.09 7.44
C MET A 147 -6.27 -1.42 6.48
N ILE A 148 -6.13 -0.10 6.59
CA ILE A 148 -5.24 0.70 5.76
C ILE A 148 -4.43 1.71 6.59
N HIS A 149 -3.13 1.85 6.32
CA HIS A 149 -2.33 2.96 6.80
C HIS A 149 -2.51 4.19 5.89
N SER A 150 -2.22 5.37 6.41
CA SER A 150 -2.36 6.61 5.66
C SER A 150 -1.33 6.75 4.55
N GLY A 151 -1.77 7.16 3.36
CA GLY A 151 -0.90 7.62 2.27
C GLY A 151 -0.65 9.13 2.30
N TYR A 152 -1.37 9.85 3.15
CA TYR A 152 -1.22 11.31 3.31
C TYR A 152 0.05 11.70 4.11
N GLY A 153 0.44 10.85 5.02
CA GLY A 153 1.56 10.87 5.94
C GLY A 153 1.25 9.86 7.01
N CYS A 154 2.22 9.13 7.55
CA CYS A 154 2.02 7.88 8.31
C CYS A 154 0.79 7.82 9.22
N ASP A 155 0.51 8.91 9.94
CA ASP A 155 -0.56 8.94 10.95
C ASP A 155 -1.55 10.09 10.69
N VAL A 156 -1.60 10.65 9.49
CA VAL A 156 -2.42 11.82 9.15
C VAL A 156 -3.62 11.38 8.32
N PHE A 157 -4.83 11.71 8.80
CA PHE A 157 -6.10 11.34 8.16
C PHE A 157 -7.05 12.55 8.14
N PRO A 158 -6.99 13.43 7.12
CA PRO A 158 -8.01 14.46 6.90
C PRO A 158 -9.41 13.86 6.69
N ASP A 159 -10.48 14.63 6.97
CA ASP A 159 -11.85 14.12 6.90
C ASP A 159 -12.23 13.61 5.51
N ASN A 160 -11.91 14.35 4.46
CA ASN A 160 -12.21 13.94 3.11
C ASN A 160 -11.39 12.71 2.68
N TYR A 161 -10.16 12.57 3.20
CA TYR A 161 -9.38 11.37 2.96
C TYR A 161 -9.97 10.14 3.67
N LEU A 162 -10.51 10.29 4.90
CA LEU A 162 -11.27 9.22 5.58
C LEU A 162 -12.49 8.81 4.76
N LYS A 163 -13.26 9.76 4.24
CA LYS A 163 -14.39 9.46 3.34
C LYS A 163 -13.92 8.66 2.12
N ARG A 164 -12.85 9.13 1.45
CA ARG A 164 -12.32 8.45 0.27
C ARG A 164 -11.87 7.03 0.55
N ILE A 165 -11.27 6.76 1.73
CA ILE A 165 -10.94 5.41 2.20
C ILE A 165 -12.20 4.55 2.24
N ALA A 166 -13.30 5.04 2.85
CA ALA A 166 -14.56 4.30 2.95
C ALA A 166 -15.17 4.01 1.57
N HIS A 167 -15.15 4.97 0.63
CA HIS A 167 -15.63 4.79 -0.75
C HIS A 167 -14.91 3.68 -1.51
N HIS A 168 -13.63 3.42 -1.18
CA HIS A 168 -12.85 2.31 -1.76
C HIS A 168 -13.03 0.96 -1.03
N GLY A 169 -14.07 0.85 -0.19
CA GLY A 169 -14.46 -0.41 0.44
C GLY A 169 -13.63 -0.82 1.64
N PHE A 170 -12.74 0.06 2.15
CA PHE A 170 -12.09 -0.16 3.44
C PHE A 170 -13.08 0.09 4.57
N ASP A 171 -12.92 -0.64 5.67
CA ASP A 171 -13.76 -0.49 6.86
C ASP A 171 -12.95 -0.25 8.15
N ALA A 172 -11.62 -0.10 8.01
CA ALA A 172 -10.75 0.25 9.12
C ALA A 172 -9.52 1.05 8.69
N ILE A 173 -9.05 1.93 9.60
CA ILE A 173 -7.75 2.56 9.53
C ILE A 173 -6.83 2.01 10.61
N VAL A 174 -5.52 2.06 10.34
CA VAL A 174 -4.47 1.70 11.30
C VAL A 174 -3.50 2.86 11.45
N PHE A 175 -3.13 3.22 12.66
CA PHE A 175 -2.10 4.21 12.90
C PHE A 175 -1.18 3.84 14.07
N TYR A 176 0.04 4.37 14.05
CA TYR A 176 1.05 4.09 15.05
C TYR A 176 0.75 4.82 16.35
N ILE A 177 0.93 4.12 17.49
CA ILE A 177 0.82 4.73 18.80
C ILE A 177 2.06 4.41 19.65
N LYS A 178 2.66 5.45 20.23
CA LYS A 178 3.78 5.34 21.17
C LYS A 178 3.41 5.63 22.60
N ASP A 179 2.41 6.46 22.78
CA ASP A 179 1.82 6.86 24.06
C ASP A 179 0.40 7.39 23.82
N VAL A 180 -0.32 7.78 24.83
CA VAL A 180 -1.74 8.17 24.80
C VAL A 180 -2.11 9.02 23.58
N ASN A 181 -1.39 10.10 23.30
CA ASN A 181 -1.64 10.95 22.13
C ASN A 181 -0.41 11.10 21.22
N ARG A 182 0.64 10.34 21.48
CA ARG A 182 1.87 10.40 20.70
C ARG A 182 1.91 9.27 19.68
N THR A 183 1.98 9.64 18.41
CA THR A 183 2.18 8.70 17.30
C THR A 183 3.66 8.48 17.01
N ALA A 184 3.96 7.52 16.14
CA ALA A 184 5.34 7.23 15.79
C ALA A 184 5.96 8.31 14.91
N ALA A 185 5.18 8.89 14.00
CA ALA A 185 5.66 9.76 12.92
C ALA A 185 5.45 11.26 13.18
N GLY A 186 4.90 11.66 14.30
CA GLY A 186 4.56 13.06 14.42
C GLY A 186 4.37 13.60 15.83
N PRO A 187 3.91 14.86 15.91
CA PRO A 187 3.54 15.48 17.15
C PRO A 187 2.37 14.74 17.80
N ASN A 188 2.02 15.14 19.02
CA ASN A 188 0.80 14.66 19.67
C ASN A 188 -0.42 14.92 18.77
N GLN A 189 -1.29 13.93 18.66
CA GLN A 189 -2.53 13.99 17.90
C GLN A 189 -3.72 13.78 18.81
N ASP A 190 -4.87 14.36 18.47
CA ASP A 190 -6.15 14.02 19.07
C ASP A 190 -6.63 12.66 18.55
N VAL A 191 -6.19 11.59 19.22
CA VAL A 191 -6.51 10.22 18.85
C VAL A 191 -8.02 9.95 18.98
N ASN A 192 -8.68 10.45 20.02
CA ASN A 192 -10.11 10.26 20.18
C ASN A 192 -10.92 11.02 19.12
N GLY A 193 -10.50 12.23 18.77
CA GLY A 193 -11.08 12.97 17.65
C GLY A 193 -10.92 12.23 16.32
N LEU A 194 -9.78 11.57 16.08
CA LEU A 194 -9.59 10.73 14.89
C LEU A 194 -10.53 9.52 14.90
N ILE A 195 -10.65 8.80 16.03
CA ILE A 195 -11.58 7.67 16.20
C ILE A 195 -13.02 8.10 15.88
N GLU A 196 -13.47 9.23 16.41
CA GLU A 196 -14.83 9.75 16.19
C GLU A 196 -15.05 10.16 14.71
N ARG A 197 -14.07 10.80 14.07
CA ARG A 197 -14.16 11.18 12.65
C ARG A 197 -14.19 9.95 11.74
N ALA A 198 -13.35 8.95 12.00
CA ALA A 198 -13.35 7.68 11.27
C ALA A 198 -14.69 6.95 11.40
N ARG A 199 -15.23 6.87 12.64
CA ARG A 199 -16.51 6.23 12.92
C ARG A 199 -17.68 6.86 12.15
N LYS A 200 -17.69 8.20 11.98
CA LYS A 200 -18.74 8.91 11.23
C LYS A 200 -18.85 8.47 9.77
N VAL A 201 -17.77 8.00 9.18
CA VAL A 201 -17.74 7.49 7.80
C VAL A 201 -17.67 5.95 7.73
N GLY A 202 -18.00 5.27 8.84
CA GLY A 202 -18.07 3.80 8.87
C GLY A 202 -16.74 3.09 9.02
N LEU A 203 -15.65 3.79 9.41
CA LEU A 203 -14.33 3.18 9.61
C LEU A 203 -14.07 2.89 11.09
N ASP A 204 -13.64 1.67 11.37
CA ASP A 204 -13.05 1.31 12.65
C ASP A 204 -11.60 1.84 12.75
N THR A 205 -11.12 2.02 13.97
CA THR A 205 -9.73 2.46 14.21
C THR A 205 -8.97 1.41 14.97
N TYR A 206 -7.86 0.94 14.39
CA TYR A 206 -6.91 0.05 15.04
C TYR A 206 -5.64 0.80 15.42
N LEU A 207 -5.16 0.56 16.64
CA LEU A 207 -3.88 1.07 17.12
C LEU A 207 -2.78 0.11 16.70
N TYR A 208 -1.74 0.61 16.04
CA TYR A 208 -0.55 -0.19 15.74
C TYR A 208 0.48 0.05 16.83
N SER A 209 0.77 -1.00 17.61
CA SER A 209 1.61 -0.83 18.79
C SER A 209 3.09 -0.69 18.44
N SER A 210 3.62 0.50 18.68
CA SER A 210 5.05 0.74 18.87
C SER A 210 5.36 1.10 20.34
N VAL A 211 4.51 0.69 21.25
CA VAL A 211 4.68 0.88 22.71
C VAL A 211 5.67 -0.15 23.21
N SER A 212 6.78 0.32 23.75
CA SER A 212 7.77 -0.54 24.40
C SER A 212 7.38 -0.77 25.85
N CYS A 213 7.34 -2.03 26.26
CA CYS A 213 7.18 -2.44 27.65
C CYS A 213 8.21 -3.53 27.97
N PHE A 214 9.34 -3.13 28.57
CA PHE A 214 10.42 -4.06 28.96
C PHE A 214 10.07 -4.78 30.26
N ALA A 215 9.00 -5.58 30.24
CA ALA A 215 8.51 -6.32 31.40
C ALA A 215 8.05 -7.72 31.01
N HIS A 216 8.51 -8.71 31.76
CA HIS A 216 7.94 -10.06 31.71
C HIS A 216 6.81 -10.15 32.72
N PRO A 217 5.66 -10.79 32.41
CA PRO A 217 4.49 -10.85 33.31
C PRO A 217 4.78 -11.50 34.68
N ASP A 218 5.73 -12.45 34.72
CA ASP A 218 6.11 -13.14 35.96
C ASP A 218 7.13 -12.39 36.81
N ASP A 219 7.64 -11.26 36.33
CA ASP A 219 8.55 -10.45 37.15
C ASP A 219 7.77 -9.72 38.26
N PRO A 220 8.36 -9.45 39.43
CA PRO A 220 7.67 -8.84 40.57
C PRO A 220 6.90 -7.55 40.19
N GLU A 221 7.46 -6.68 39.36
CA GLU A 221 6.85 -5.45 38.86
C GLU A 221 6.27 -5.58 37.46
N GLY A 222 6.27 -6.80 36.86
CA GLY A 222 5.94 -7.00 35.47
C GLY A 222 4.53 -6.54 35.10
N LYS A 223 3.51 -7.02 35.82
CA LYS A 223 2.11 -6.63 35.61
C LYS A 223 1.87 -5.13 35.78
N LYS A 224 2.56 -4.50 36.74
CA LYS A 224 2.45 -3.07 37.00
C LYS A 224 3.05 -2.23 35.87
N LYS A 225 4.17 -2.67 35.29
CA LYS A 225 4.78 -2.03 34.10
C LYS A 225 3.90 -2.19 32.87
N ILE A 226 3.28 -3.36 32.67
CA ILE A 226 2.34 -3.62 31.59
C ILE A 226 1.11 -2.69 31.72
N GLU A 227 0.55 -2.55 32.94
CA GLU A 227 -0.53 -1.60 33.22
C GLU A 227 -0.12 -0.16 32.92
N ALA A 228 1.05 0.26 33.37
CA ALA A 228 1.56 1.61 33.15
C ALA A 228 1.79 1.95 31.67
N SER A 229 2.04 0.95 30.83
CA SER A 229 2.21 1.11 29.38
C SER A 229 0.87 0.98 28.64
N PHE A 230 0.35 -0.23 28.55
CA PHE A 230 -0.83 -0.55 27.72
C PHE A 230 -2.15 -0.17 28.38
N GLY A 231 -2.28 -0.30 29.70
CA GLY A 231 -3.50 0.06 30.41
C GLY A 231 -3.83 1.54 30.26
N ARG A 232 -2.83 2.39 30.27
CA ARG A 232 -2.98 3.84 30.07
C ARG A 232 -3.58 4.17 28.69
N ILE A 233 -3.12 3.47 27.64
CA ILE A 233 -3.59 3.65 26.26
C ILE A 233 -5.04 3.18 26.14
N ALA A 234 -5.37 1.97 26.63
CA ALA A 234 -6.72 1.44 26.58
C ALA A 234 -7.72 2.31 27.34
N LYS A 235 -7.33 2.80 28.51
CA LYS A 235 -8.15 3.73 29.31
C LYS A 235 -8.41 5.05 28.59
N ALA A 236 -7.41 5.56 27.87
CA ALA A 236 -7.53 6.83 27.15
C ALA A 236 -8.36 6.70 25.86
N HIS A 237 -8.35 5.54 25.21
CA HIS A 237 -8.96 5.31 23.90
C HIS A 237 -9.97 4.14 23.88
N PRO A 238 -11.05 4.22 24.68
CA PRO A 238 -12.04 3.14 24.76
C PRO A 238 -12.82 2.94 23.44
N GLY A 239 -12.80 3.92 22.55
CA GLY A 239 -13.44 3.87 21.24
C GLY A 239 -12.59 3.17 20.14
N ALA A 240 -11.33 2.84 20.41
CA ALA A 240 -10.51 2.08 19.50
C ALA A 240 -11.05 0.66 19.34
N LYS A 241 -11.16 0.17 18.11
CA LYS A 241 -11.67 -1.17 17.79
C LYS A 241 -10.72 -2.26 18.27
N GLY A 242 -9.42 -2.03 18.10
CA GLY A 242 -8.42 -3.01 18.46
C GLY A 242 -7.00 -2.45 18.49
N ILE A 243 -6.07 -3.32 18.84
CA ILE A 243 -4.64 -3.06 18.82
C ILE A 243 -3.91 -4.18 18.09
N VAL A 244 -2.99 -3.82 17.20
CA VAL A 244 -2.11 -4.75 16.46
C VAL A 244 -0.74 -4.76 17.15
N PHE A 245 -0.37 -5.90 17.71
CA PHE A 245 0.97 -6.15 18.24
C PHE A 245 1.83 -6.82 17.19
N VAL A 246 2.99 -6.22 16.89
CA VAL A 246 3.93 -6.77 15.91
C VAL A 246 4.96 -7.63 16.62
N GLY A 247 4.97 -8.93 16.34
CA GLY A 247 5.80 -9.92 17.00
C GLY A 247 7.29 -9.59 17.01
N GLU A 248 7.82 -8.99 15.93
CA GLU A 248 9.20 -8.52 15.89
C GLU A 248 9.52 -7.36 16.84
N SER A 249 8.50 -6.61 17.23
CA SER A 249 8.62 -5.38 18.02
C SER A 249 8.09 -5.53 19.45
N CYS A 250 7.54 -6.68 19.81
CA CYS A 250 7.14 -7.00 21.18
C CYS A 250 8.39 -7.25 22.02
N GLN A 251 8.89 -6.18 22.63
CA GLN A 251 10.15 -6.19 23.37
C GLN A 251 9.87 -6.41 24.85
N PHE A 252 10.02 -7.65 25.30
CA PHE A 252 10.05 -8.01 26.72
C PHE A 252 11.18 -9.00 26.99
N PRO A 253 11.80 -8.99 28.18
CA PRO A 253 12.85 -9.93 28.53
C PRO A 253 12.35 -11.35 28.53
N SER A 254 12.86 -12.23 27.66
CA SER A 254 12.40 -13.62 27.54
C SER A 254 13.10 -14.53 28.54
N LYS A 255 12.35 -15.53 29.04
CA LYS A 255 12.86 -16.65 29.83
C LYS A 255 13.13 -17.90 28.98
N ASP A 256 12.87 -17.83 27.67
CA ASP A 256 13.15 -18.92 26.74
C ASP A 256 14.64 -18.96 26.40
N PRO A 257 15.36 -20.03 26.76
CA PRO A 257 16.81 -20.12 26.52
C PRO A 257 17.20 -20.19 25.04
N ARG A 258 16.24 -20.35 24.13
CA ARG A 258 16.49 -20.37 22.69
C ARG A 258 16.58 -18.98 22.09
N VAL A 259 16.08 -17.96 22.79
CA VAL A 259 16.14 -16.56 22.31
C VAL A 259 17.57 -16.07 22.37
N GLN A 260 18.06 -15.56 21.25
CA GLN A 260 19.42 -15.00 21.14
C GLN A 260 19.40 -13.47 21.21
N PRO A 261 20.39 -12.85 21.85
CA PRO A 261 20.53 -11.39 21.89
C PRO A 261 20.62 -10.80 20.48
N VAL A 262 19.87 -9.71 20.22
CA VAL A 262 19.94 -8.94 18.99
C VAL A 262 20.65 -7.63 19.27
N ARG A 263 21.93 -7.52 18.85
CA ARG A 263 22.91 -6.48 19.25
C ARG A 263 22.38 -5.05 19.37
N HIS A 264 21.50 -4.61 18.48
CA HIS A 264 20.99 -3.23 18.50
C HIS A 264 19.75 -3.03 19.37
N ARG A 265 19.01 -4.11 19.70
CA ARG A 265 17.80 -4.05 20.54
C ARG A 265 18.11 -4.20 22.02
N ASP A 266 19.09 -5.05 22.34
CA ASP A 266 19.43 -5.37 23.74
C ASP A 266 20.31 -4.31 24.43
N LYS A 267 20.68 -3.24 23.71
CA LYS A 267 21.56 -2.18 24.26
C LYS A 267 20.86 -1.15 25.17
N ASN A 268 19.52 -1.09 25.13
CA ASN A 268 18.75 0.00 25.72
C ASN A 268 17.86 -0.42 26.89
N HIS A 269 18.18 -1.55 27.54
CA HIS A 269 17.47 -1.99 28.76
C HIS A 269 18.46 -2.64 29.73
N ASP A 270 18.15 -2.53 31.03
CA ASP A 270 19.03 -2.99 32.12
C ASP A 270 18.86 -4.50 32.45
N ASP A 271 17.93 -5.19 31.81
CA ASP A 271 17.69 -6.62 32.03
C ASP A 271 18.73 -7.45 31.25
N PRO A 272 19.43 -8.40 31.88
CA PRO A 272 20.42 -9.25 31.19
C PRO A 272 19.80 -10.28 30.24
N ARG A 273 18.50 -10.51 30.32
CA ARG A 273 17.81 -11.46 29.43
C ARG A 273 17.61 -10.88 28.04
N PRO A 274 17.75 -11.67 26.95
CA PRO A 274 17.47 -11.20 25.59
C PRO A 274 15.99 -10.86 25.41
N LEU A 275 15.72 -9.86 24.57
CA LEU A 275 14.36 -9.48 24.23
C LEU A 275 13.73 -10.47 23.26
N ALA A 276 12.44 -10.81 23.47
CA ALA A 276 11.68 -11.76 22.65
C ALA A 276 11.71 -11.42 21.15
N GLY A 277 11.20 -10.26 20.79
CA GLY A 277 11.28 -9.68 19.44
C GLY A 277 11.08 -10.69 18.31
N TRP A 278 12.09 -10.89 17.52
CA TRP A 278 12.11 -11.69 16.28
C TRP A 278 11.97 -13.21 16.44
N PHE A 279 11.86 -13.69 17.65
CA PHE A 279 11.81 -15.13 17.92
C PHE A 279 10.47 -15.54 18.53
N PRO A 280 9.80 -16.59 18.01
CA PRO A 280 8.56 -17.11 18.57
C PRO A 280 8.84 -17.87 19.88
N CYS A 281 9.14 -17.13 20.94
CA CYS A 281 9.47 -17.71 22.25
C CYS A 281 8.25 -18.23 22.99
N LYS A 282 8.48 -19.18 23.89
CA LYS A 282 7.44 -19.81 24.71
C LYS A 282 6.75 -18.85 25.68
N ASP A 283 7.30 -17.68 25.91
CA ASP A 283 6.76 -16.69 26.85
C ASP A 283 5.63 -15.84 26.24
N TYR A 284 5.45 -15.83 24.90
CA TYR A 284 4.42 -15.03 24.24
C TYR A 284 2.99 -15.30 24.73
N PRO A 285 2.55 -16.54 24.96
CA PRO A 285 1.21 -16.80 25.48
C PRO A 285 0.94 -16.10 26.82
N ASP A 286 1.89 -16.15 27.75
CA ASP A 286 1.74 -15.53 29.08
C ASP A 286 1.82 -14.00 28.99
N TRP A 287 2.70 -13.47 28.16
CA TRP A 287 2.79 -12.03 27.89
C TRP A 287 1.49 -11.49 27.26
N LEU A 288 0.96 -12.18 26.24
CA LEU A 288 -0.30 -11.80 25.60
C LEU A 288 -1.49 -11.86 26.59
N ARG A 289 -1.53 -12.89 27.45
CA ARG A 289 -2.57 -12.99 28.50
C ARG A 289 -2.51 -11.82 29.46
N ALA A 290 -1.33 -11.47 29.94
CA ALA A 290 -1.14 -10.35 30.85
C ALA A 290 -1.51 -9.00 30.21
N VAL A 291 -1.13 -8.79 28.95
CA VAL A 291 -1.49 -7.58 28.19
C VAL A 291 -3.01 -7.53 27.93
N MET A 292 -3.61 -8.65 27.54
CA MET A 292 -5.05 -8.75 27.30
C MET A 292 -5.86 -8.44 28.57
N ASP A 293 -5.46 -9.00 29.72
CA ASP A 293 -6.10 -8.73 31.00
C ASP A 293 -6.06 -7.24 31.36
N VAL A 294 -4.95 -6.58 31.04
CA VAL A 294 -4.78 -5.13 31.27
C VAL A 294 -5.67 -4.34 30.32
N LEU A 295 -5.64 -4.65 29.02
CA LEU A 295 -6.43 -3.92 28.02
C LEU A 295 -7.93 -4.06 28.28
N HIS A 296 -8.41 -5.28 28.54
CA HIS A 296 -9.84 -5.57 28.73
C HIS A 296 -10.41 -5.01 30.04
N ARG A 297 -9.60 -4.73 31.05
CA ARG A 297 -10.08 -3.99 32.24
C ARG A 297 -10.55 -2.57 31.90
N HIS A 298 -9.96 -1.94 30.90
CA HIS A 298 -10.25 -0.56 30.49
C HIS A 298 -11.10 -0.48 29.23
N SER A 299 -10.95 -1.45 28.33
CA SER A 299 -11.65 -1.53 27.04
C SER A 299 -12.04 -2.98 26.76
N PRO A 300 -13.16 -3.48 27.36
CA PRO A 300 -13.53 -4.90 27.33
C PRO A 300 -13.71 -5.49 25.93
N ASN A 301 -14.06 -4.67 24.95
CA ASN A 301 -14.33 -5.07 23.57
C ASN A 301 -13.15 -4.79 22.61
N MET A 302 -12.00 -4.34 23.11
CA MET A 302 -10.83 -4.05 22.30
C MET A 302 -10.27 -5.36 21.73
N GLU A 303 -10.27 -5.50 20.41
CA GLU A 303 -9.69 -6.64 19.74
C GLU A 303 -8.17 -6.64 19.84
N ILE A 304 -7.57 -7.80 20.06
CA ILE A 304 -6.14 -7.99 20.10
C ILE A 304 -5.72 -8.78 18.88
N VAL A 305 -4.93 -8.16 18.01
CA VAL A 305 -4.35 -8.79 16.82
C VAL A 305 -2.86 -8.98 17.06
N PHE A 306 -2.40 -10.21 17.00
CA PHE A 306 -0.97 -10.51 17.08
C PHE A 306 -0.43 -10.84 15.70
N TRP A 307 0.49 -10.01 15.22
CA TRP A 307 1.10 -10.15 13.91
C TRP A 307 2.46 -10.84 14.01
N THR A 308 2.58 -12.01 13.38
CA THR A 308 3.79 -12.83 13.36
C THR A 308 4.86 -12.34 12.36
N TYR A 309 4.93 -11.03 12.14
CA TYR A 309 5.86 -10.43 11.20
C TYR A 309 7.31 -10.84 11.47
N ASN A 310 8.03 -11.21 10.40
CA ASN A 310 9.42 -11.68 10.41
C ASN A 310 9.68 -13.02 11.14
N TRP A 311 8.66 -13.68 11.68
CA TRP A 311 8.83 -15.03 12.23
C TRP A 311 9.08 -16.10 11.15
N SER A 312 8.86 -15.80 9.86
CA SER A 312 9.26 -16.64 8.72
C SER A 312 10.78 -16.90 8.63
N ARG A 313 11.57 -16.16 9.39
CA ARG A 313 13.02 -16.41 9.57
C ARG A 313 13.31 -17.62 10.45
N GLN A 314 12.30 -18.14 11.14
CA GLN A 314 12.36 -19.29 12.00
C GLN A 314 11.67 -20.48 11.33
N ASP A 315 11.82 -21.68 11.90
CA ASP A 315 11.12 -22.87 11.43
C ASP A 315 9.59 -22.68 11.48
N ALA A 316 8.91 -23.05 10.39
CA ALA A 316 7.46 -22.87 10.26
C ALA A 316 6.69 -23.64 11.34
N LYS A 317 7.17 -24.83 11.73
CA LYS A 317 6.58 -25.65 12.79
C LYS A 317 6.69 -24.98 14.15
N LEU A 318 7.82 -24.34 14.46
CA LEU A 318 8.01 -23.63 15.73
C LEU A 318 6.95 -22.53 15.91
N CYS A 319 6.67 -21.78 14.84
CA CYS A 319 5.64 -20.74 14.85
C CYS A 319 4.24 -21.33 14.97
N ALA A 320 3.95 -22.37 14.19
CA ALA A 320 2.63 -23.00 14.17
C ALA A 320 2.29 -23.68 15.50
N ASP A 321 3.26 -24.32 16.16
CA ASP A 321 3.07 -24.97 17.46
C ASP A 321 2.81 -23.96 18.60
N LEU A 322 3.25 -22.71 18.46
CA LEU A 322 3.04 -21.67 19.46
C LEU A 322 1.62 -21.08 19.42
N ILE A 323 1.06 -20.89 18.23
CA ILE A 323 -0.24 -20.24 18.02
C ILE A 323 -1.39 -20.85 18.83
N PRO A 324 -1.55 -22.18 18.95
CA PRO A 324 -2.62 -22.78 19.76
C PRO A 324 -2.57 -22.43 21.25
N ASN A 325 -1.40 -22.04 21.76
CA ASN A 325 -1.19 -21.70 23.17
C ASN A 325 -1.50 -20.23 23.51
N PHE A 326 -1.81 -19.40 22.52
CA PHE A 326 -2.21 -18.01 22.75
C PHE A 326 -3.53 -17.94 23.49
N PRO A 327 -3.82 -16.86 24.25
CA PRO A 327 -5.12 -16.69 24.92
C PRO A 327 -6.27 -16.70 23.91
N ASP A 328 -7.44 -17.18 24.33
CA ASP A 328 -8.64 -17.08 23.51
C ASP A 328 -8.98 -15.61 23.24
N GLY A 329 -9.55 -15.34 22.06
CA GLY A 329 -9.88 -13.96 21.64
C GLY A 329 -8.72 -13.19 20.98
N VAL A 330 -7.49 -13.74 20.96
CA VAL A 330 -6.40 -13.15 20.17
C VAL A 330 -6.54 -13.58 18.71
N SER A 331 -6.68 -12.59 17.82
CA SER A 331 -6.62 -12.80 16.36
C SER A 331 -5.16 -12.89 15.91
N ILE A 332 -4.88 -13.75 14.95
CA ILE A 332 -3.53 -13.95 14.40
C ILE A 332 -3.44 -13.25 13.06
N GLN A 333 -2.37 -12.50 12.81
CA GLN A 333 -2.08 -11.93 11.50
C GLN A 333 -0.81 -12.53 10.92
N GLY A 334 -0.91 -13.18 9.76
CA GLY A 334 0.21 -13.65 8.95
C GLY A 334 0.62 -12.62 7.89
N THR A 335 1.76 -12.87 7.22
CA THR A 335 2.26 -12.00 6.13
C THR A 335 2.38 -12.79 4.83
N LEU A 336 1.72 -12.34 3.77
CA LEU A 336 1.89 -12.91 2.43
C LEU A 336 3.25 -12.55 1.84
N GLY A 337 3.86 -13.50 1.16
CA GLY A 337 5.14 -13.33 0.46
C GLY A 337 6.38 -13.32 1.37
N ASN A 338 6.20 -13.24 2.70
CA ASN A 338 7.31 -13.27 3.64
C ASN A 338 7.99 -14.65 3.64
N GLY A 339 9.30 -14.68 3.37
CA GLY A 339 10.06 -15.93 3.24
C GLY A 339 9.81 -16.69 1.93
N ALA A 340 9.23 -16.06 0.90
CA ALA A 340 8.99 -16.70 -0.39
C ALA A 340 10.29 -17.10 -1.09
N VAL A 341 10.25 -18.25 -1.77
CA VAL A 341 11.33 -18.72 -2.65
C VAL A 341 10.80 -18.73 -4.07
N THR A 342 11.37 -17.90 -4.92
CA THR A 342 11.02 -17.82 -6.35
C THR A 342 12.08 -18.52 -7.18
N LYS A 343 11.64 -19.42 -8.07
CA LYS A 343 12.48 -20.04 -9.09
C LYS A 343 12.12 -19.45 -10.44
N HIS A 344 13.04 -18.69 -11.01
CA HIS A 344 12.86 -18.09 -12.33
C HIS A 344 13.20 -19.09 -13.46
N ASP A 345 12.66 -18.86 -14.65
CA ASP A 345 12.82 -19.73 -15.82
C ASP A 345 14.26 -19.82 -16.33
N ASN A 346 15.10 -18.81 -16.06
CA ASN A 346 16.53 -18.80 -16.37
C ASN A 346 17.39 -19.50 -15.30
N GLY A 347 16.76 -20.21 -14.36
CA GLY A 347 17.43 -20.97 -13.31
C GLY A 347 17.91 -20.16 -12.12
N LEU A 348 17.59 -18.85 -12.04
CA LEU A 348 17.86 -18.07 -10.84
C LEU A 348 16.89 -18.44 -9.73
N VAL A 349 17.40 -18.68 -8.51
CA VAL A 349 16.60 -18.91 -7.31
C VAL A 349 16.77 -17.70 -6.39
N CYS A 350 15.64 -17.09 -6.07
CA CYS A 350 15.59 -15.90 -5.21
C CYS A 350 14.87 -16.20 -3.90
N HIS A 351 15.43 -15.72 -2.79
CA HIS A 351 14.86 -15.83 -1.46
C HIS A 351 14.42 -14.45 -0.97
N CYS A 352 13.11 -14.24 -0.91
CA CYS A 352 12.53 -13.03 -0.33
C CYS A 352 12.53 -13.12 1.20
N ARG A 353 13.18 -12.18 1.86
CA ARG A 353 13.21 -12.12 3.32
C ARG A 353 12.07 -11.30 3.91
N ASP A 354 11.52 -10.40 3.13
CA ASP A 354 10.41 -9.56 3.52
C ASP A 354 9.11 -10.05 2.88
N TYR A 355 8.47 -9.32 2.02
CA TYR A 355 7.28 -9.72 1.29
C TYR A 355 7.31 -9.16 -0.12
N THR A 356 6.69 -9.89 -1.05
CA THR A 356 6.74 -9.58 -2.48
C THR A 356 5.43 -9.97 -3.18
N VAL A 357 5.12 -9.30 -4.26
CA VAL A 357 4.03 -9.66 -5.19
C VAL A 357 4.53 -10.54 -6.32
N SER A 358 5.86 -10.61 -6.53
CA SER A 358 6.45 -11.49 -7.55
C SER A 358 6.11 -12.97 -7.32
N THR A 359 5.95 -13.36 -6.04
CA THR A 359 5.38 -14.65 -5.64
C THR A 359 4.00 -14.40 -5.03
N PRO A 360 2.90 -14.43 -5.82
CA PRO A 360 1.57 -14.09 -5.35
C PRO A 360 0.93 -15.12 -4.43
N GLY A 361 1.48 -16.34 -4.41
CA GLY A 361 0.97 -17.47 -3.63
C GLY A 361 1.34 -17.43 -2.15
N PHE A 362 0.96 -18.47 -1.46
CA PHE A 362 1.19 -18.67 -0.02
C PHE A 362 2.47 -19.46 0.20
N THR A 363 3.28 -19.01 1.18
CA THR A 363 4.46 -19.76 1.62
C THR A 363 4.05 -20.88 2.59
N ASP A 364 4.89 -21.90 2.73
CA ASP A 364 4.66 -22.98 3.71
C ASP A 364 4.52 -22.43 5.12
N HIS A 365 5.30 -21.41 5.44
CA HIS A 365 5.24 -20.73 6.74
C HIS A 365 3.88 -20.04 6.98
N TYR A 366 3.33 -19.36 5.97
CA TYR A 366 2.01 -18.76 6.04
C TYR A 366 0.91 -19.83 6.19
N ALA A 367 0.97 -20.87 5.36
CA ALA A 367 0.01 -21.97 5.36
C ALA A 367 -0.03 -22.71 6.72
N ALA A 368 1.15 -22.93 7.32
CA ALA A 368 1.25 -23.54 8.65
C ALA A 368 0.58 -22.70 9.74
N GLN A 369 0.78 -21.37 9.73
CA GLN A 369 0.14 -20.45 10.67
C GLN A 369 -1.38 -20.39 10.48
N ALA A 370 -1.86 -20.29 9.23
CA ALA A 370 -3.29 -20.29 8.93
C ALA A 370 -3.97 -21.56 9.42
N LYS A 371 -3.34 -22.71 9.17
CA LYS A 371 -3.82 -24.02 9.66
C LYS A 371 -3.86 -24.09 11.19
N ALA A 372 -2.83 -23.59 11.87
CA ALA A 372 -2.78 -23.55 13.32
C ALA A 372 -3.85 -22.63 13.93
N ALA A 373 -4.05 -21.45 13.33
CA ALA A 373 -5.11 -20.52 13.73
C ALA A 373 -6.50 -21.16 13.57
N LYS A 374 -6.76 -21.80 12.43
CA LYS A 374 -8.04 -22.51 12.16
C LYS A 374 -8.28 -23.65 13.15
N ALA A 375 -7.27 -24.47 13.44
CA ALA A 375 -7.36 -25.55 14.41
C ALA A 375 -7.65 -25.05 15.83
N GLY A 376 -7.14 -23.87 16.20
CA GLY A 376 -7.40 -23.19 17.47
C GLY A 376 -8.68 -22.33 17.47
N ASN A 377 -9.53 -22.41 16.44
CA ASN A 377 -10.73 -21.57 16.27
C ASN A 377 -10.44 -20.07 16.44
N ARG A 378 -9.30 -19.59 15.90
CA ARG A 378 -8.85 -18.20 15.96
C ARG A 378 -9.13 -17.50 14.66
N ARG A 379 -9.52 -16.22 14.73
CA ARG A 379 -9.61 -15.38 13.55
C ARG A 379 -8.20 -15.22 12.95
N PHE A 380 -8.10 -15.38 11.64
CA PHE A 380 -6.85 -15.26 10.92
C PHE A 380 -6.91 -14.08 9.96
N TYR A 381 -6.04 -13.11 10.17
CA TYR A 381 -5.87 -11.92 9.34
C TYR A 381 -4.60 -12.02 8.52
N THR A 382 -4.53 -11.21 7.49
CA THR A 382 -3.40 -11.24 6.55
C THR A 382 -2.90 -9.83 6.28
N MET A 383 -1.62 -9.60 6.51
CA MET A 383 -0.95 -8.46 5.89
C MET A 383 -0.68 -8.84 4.44
N ALA A 384 -1.36 -8.19 3.51
CA ALA A 384 -1.48 -8.64 2.14
C ALA A 384 -0.86 -7.71 1.10
N ASN A 385 -0.68 -6.42 1.44
CA ASN A 385 -0.28 -5.35 0.51
C ASN A 385 -1.11 -5.32 -0.78
N THR A 386 -2.42 -5.50 -0.67
CA THR A 386 -3.30 -5.69 -1.83
C THR A 386 -4.03 -4.45 -2.28
N ALA A 387 -3.77 -3.30 -1.66
CA ALA A 387 -4.33 -2.02 -2.07
C ALA A 387 -3.50 -1.27 -3.14
N GLY A 388 -2.56 -1.96 -3.78
CA GLY A 388 -1.81 -1.46 -4.93
C GLY A 388 -0.36 -1.08 -4.65
N LEU A 389 0.08 -1.00 -3.40
CA LEU A 389 1.48 -0.77 -3.02
C LEU A 389 2.15 -2.04 -2.50
N THR A 390 3.46 -2.14 -2.68
CA THR A 390 4.26 -3.30 -2.26
C THR A 390 5.66 -2.88 -1.82
N TRP A 391 6.37 -3.77 -1.13
CA TRP A 391 7.77 -3.59 -0.79
C TRP A 391 8.73 -3.71 -1.99
N ASP A 392 8.28 -4.34 -3.07
CA ASP A 392 9.10 -4.59 -4.26
C ASP A 392 9.60 -3.31 -4.92
N TYR A 393 8.73 -2.29 -4.97
CA TYR A 393 9.10 -0.95 -5.42
C TYR A 393 8.74 0.06 -4.34
N GLY A 394 9.71 0.84 -3.91
CA GLY A 394 9.44 1.99 -3.06
C GLY A 394 8.99 3.21 -3.86
N VAL A 395 8.48 4.21 -3.16
CA VAL A 395 8.28 5.58 -3.63
C VAL A 395 7.47 5.74 -4.93
N ALA A 396 6.47 4.88 -5.09
CA ALA A 396 5.49 4.95 -6.18
C ALA A 396 4.07 4.91 -5.60
N PRO A 397 3.08 5.57 -6.21
CA PRO A 397 1.71 5.60 -5.68
C PRO A 397 1.01 4.24 -5.74
N TYR A 398 1.35 3.39 -6.68
CA TYR A 398 0.87 2.01 -6.82
C TYR A 398 1.71 1.24 -7.83
N LEU A 399 1.64 -0.10 -7.75
CA LEU A 399 2.25 -1.01 -8.72
C LEU A 399 1.20 -1.35 -9.79
N PRO A 400 1.38 -0.91 -11.06
CA PRO A 400 0.34 -1.00 -12.10
C PRO A 400 0.29 -2.37 -12.78
N CYS A 401 0.25 -3.46 -11.99
CA CYS A 401 0.33 -4.85 -12.45
C CYS A 401 -0.94 -5.66 -12.14
N PRO A 402 -2.12 -5.29 -12.70
CA PRO A 402 -3.42 -5.81 -12.27
C PRO A 402 -3.57 -7.32 -12.37
N PHE A 403 -2.98 -7.96 -13.39
CA PHE A 403 -3.06 -9.42 -13.56
C PHE A 403 -2.18 -10.19 -12.57
N GLN A 404 -1.14 -9.57 -12.02
CA GLN A 404 -0.36 -10.15 -10.93
C GLN A 404 -1.10 -9.99 -9.59
N TRP A 405 -1.70 -8.84 -9.34
CA TRP A 405 -2.56 -8.60 -8.19
C TRP A 405 -3.76 -9.57 -8.16
N LYS A 406 -4.40 -9.81 -9.32
CA LYS A 406 -5.52 -10.77 -9.44
C LYS A 406 -5.16 -12.13 -8.85
N LYS A 407 -3.97 -12.65 -9.15
CA LYS A 407 -3.53 -13.96 -8.62
C LYS A 407 -3.49 -13.96 -7.09
N ARG A 408 -3.08 -12.86 -6.47
CA ARG A 408 -3.08 -12.70 -5.01
C ARG A 408 -4.49 -12.60 -4.46
N TRP A 409 -5.36 -11.79 -5.09
CA TRP A 409 -6.75 -11.65 -4.67
C TRP A 409 -7.50 -12.99 -4.75
N ASP A 410 -7.29 -13.75 -5.82
CA ASP A 410 -7.91 -15.07 -6.00
C ASP A 410 -7.43 -16.05 -4.92
N GLY A 411 -6.15 -16.06 -4.59
CA GLY A 411 -5.63 -16.88 -3.50
C GLY A 411 -6.23 -16.54 -2.13
N LEU A 412 -6.40 -15.24 -1.81
CA LEU A 412 -6.99 -14.81 -0.54
C LEU A 412 -8.44 -15.24 -0.37
N LYS A 413 -9.17 -15.43 -1.46
CA LYS A 413 -10.57 -15.94 -1.44
C LYS A 413 -10.65 -17.43 -1.14
N ASP A 414 -9.53 -18.15 -1.17
CA ASP A 414 -9.52 -19.59 -0.89
C ASP A 414 -9.85 -19.86 0.59
N SER A 415 -10.96 -20.55 0.80
CA SER A 415 -11.49 -20.86 2.14
C SER A 415 -10.60 -21.77 2.99
N GLN A 416 -9.61 -22.46 2.38
CA GLN A 416 -8.72 -23.34 3.13
C GLN A 416 -7.90 -22.60 4.19
N TYR A 417 -7.55 -21.34 3.92
CA TYR A 417 -6.76 -20.51 4.84
C TYR A 417 -7.61 -19.79 5.88
N GLY A 418 -8.93 -19.70 5.69
CA GLY A 418 -9.85 -19.08 6.64
C GLY A 418 -9.56 -17.60 6.92
N VAL A 419 -9.07 -16.86 5.92
CA VAL A 419 -8.78 -15.43 6.06
C VAL A 419 -10.06 -14.68 6.35
N ALA A 420 -10.10 -13.95 7.48
CA ALA A 420 -11.25 -13.19 7.92
C ALA A 420 -11.10 -11.68 7.67
N GLY A 421 -9.88 -11.15 7.74
CA GLY A 421 -9.60 -9.72 7.57
C GLY A 421 -8.23 -9.47 6.95
N LEU A 422 -8.01 -8.24 6.51
CA LEU A 422 -6.81 -7.82 5.79
C LEU A 422 -6.21 -6.56 6.41
N MET A 423 -4.89 -6.51 6.51
CA MET A 423 -4.11 -5.27 6.54
C MET A 423 -3.56 -5.08 5.13
N GLU A 424 -4.12 -4.15 4.36
CA GLU A 424 -3.84 -4.05 2.93
C GLU A 424 -2.64 -3.19 2.59
N THR A 425 -2.16 -2.39 3.52
CA THR A 425 -0.88 -1.69 3.44
C THR A 425 -0.16 -1.76 4.78
N HIS A 426 1.16 -1.72 4.73
CA HIS A 426 2.01 -1.55 5.90
C HIS A 426 2.80 -0.26 5.68
N HIS A 427 2.79 0.66 6.57
CA HIS A 427 3.34 2.01 6.64
C HIS A 427 3.64 2.79 5.33
N TYR A 428 3.60 2.22 4.14
CA TYR A 428 3.65 3.01 2.89
C TYR A 428 2.30 3.59 2.47
N GLY A 429 1.26 3.36 3.26
CA GLY A 429 -0.04 3.98 3.08
C GLY A 429 -0.81 3.52 1.85
N TRP A 430 -1.80 4.31 1.48
CA TRP A 430 -2.70 3.99 0.38
C TRP A 430 -2.99 5.22 -0.49
N TYR A 431 -3.06 4.99 -1.80
CA TYR A 431 -3.47 5.96 -2.80
C TYR A 431 -4.62 5.39 -3.63
N PRO A 432 -5.68 6.19 -3.91
CA PRO A 432 -6.73 5.79 -4.84
C PRO A 432 -6.14 5.46 -6.21
N SER A 433 -6.50 4.30 -6.74
CA SER A 433 -6.01 3.85 -8.03
C SER A 433 -6.96 2.82 -8.62
N PHE A 434 -6.85 2.56 -9.92
CA PHE A 434 -7.63 1.49 -10.56
C PHE A 434 -7.32 0.10 -9.96
N ILE A 435 -6.14 -0.10 -9.36
CA ILE A 435 -5.81 -1.34 -8.64
C ILE A 435 -6.69 -1.48 -7.39
N SER A 436 -6.91 -0.41 -6.62
CA SER A 436 -7.79 -0.46 -5.45
C SER A 436 -9.27 -0.60 -5.83
N GLU A 437 -9.70 -0.06 -6.98
CA GLU A 437 -11.04 -0.31 -7.54
C GLU A 437 -11.22 -1.80 -7.86
N LEU A 438 -10.27 -2.41 -8.56
CA LEU A 438 -10.28 -3.85 -8.87
C LEU A 438 -10.27 -4.71 -7.60
N ALA A 439 -9.48 -4.34 -6.59
CA ALA A 439 -9.42 -5.05 -5.30
C ALA A 439 -10.77 -5.01 -4.56
N LYS A 440 -11.46 -3.85 -4.55
CA LYS A 440 -12.79 -3.70 -3.95
C LYS A 440 -13.77 -4.71 -4.52
N GLU A 441 -13.85 -4.81 -5.85
CA GLU A 441 -14.73 -5.77 -6.53
C GLU A 441 -14.29 -7.23 -6.30
N ALA A 442 -12.99 -7.50 -6.37
CA ALA A 442 -12.46 -8.84 -6.13
C ALA A 442 -12.80 -9.38 -4.73
N TYR A 443 -12.93 -8.49 -3.73
CA TYR A 443 -13.25 -8.85 -2.35
C TYR A 443 -14.74 -8.80 -2.02
N THR A 444 -15.61 -8.61 -3.01
CA THR A 444 -17.05 -8.59 -2.84
C THR A 444 -17.67 -9.88 -3.39
N GLU A 445 -18.49 -10.58 -2.58
CA GLU A 445 -19.37 -11.64 -3.07
C GLU A 445 -20.46 -11.00 -3.94
N GLY A 446 -20.66 -11.52 -5.15
CA GLY A 446 -21.49 -10.87 -6.16
C GLY A 446 -20.80 -9.70 -6.86
N GLY A 447 -19.48 -9.54 -6.68
CA GLY A 447 -18.67 -8.57 -7.40
C GLY A 447 -18.60 -8.86 -8.90
N MET A 448 -18.28 -7.82 -9.66
CA MET A 448 -18.10 -7.92 -11.12
C MET A 448 -16.95 -8.88 -11.45
N ASP A 449 -17.09 -9.63 -12.55
CA ASP A 449 -16.00 -10.44 -13.08
C ASP A 449 -14.78 -9.56 -13.37
N PHE A 450 -13.58 -10.09 -13.08
CA PHE A 450 -12.35 -9.32 -13.22
C PHE A 450 -12.08 -8.85 -14.65
N ASP A 451 -12.29 -9.72 -15.65
CA ASP A 451 -11.99 -9.38 -17.04
C ASP A 451 -12.99 -8.36 -17.59
N GLU A 452 -14.24 -8.44 -17.16
CA GLU A 452 -15.26 -7.42 -17.44
C GLU A 452 -14.90 -6.09 -16.77
N HIS A 453 -14.54 -6.11 -15.49
CA HIS A 453 -14.26 -4.91 -14.71
C HIS A 453 -13.04 -4.16 -15.23
N ILE A 454 -11.90 -4.85 -15.44
CA ILE A 454 -10.68 -4.22 -15.95
C ILE A 454 -10.89 -3.65 -17.35
N ARG A 455 -11.66 -4.32 -18.20
CA ARG A 455 -12.02 -3.81 -19.52
C ARG A 455 -12.87 -2.54 -19.43
N LYS A 456 -13.87 -2.50 -18.54
CA LYS A 456 -14.68 -1.29 -18.30
C LYS A 456 -13.84 -0.13 -17.79
N ILE A 457 -12.86 -0.38 -16.90
CA ILE A 457 -11.91 0.65 -16.43
C ILE A 457 -11.07 1.16 -17.60
N ALA A 458 -10.54 0.28 -18.44
CA ALA A 458 -9.76 0.67 -19.62
C ALA A 458 -10.61 1.53 -20.59
N ALA A 459 -11.86 1.15 -20.84
CA ALA A 459 -12.81 1.90 -21.68
C ALA A 459 -13.19 3.26 -21.05
N ARG A 460 -13.40 3.29 -19.74
CA ARG A 460 -13.70 4.53 -19.00
C ARG A 460 -12.55 5.54 -19.15
N ASP A 461 -11.33 5.11 -18.92
CA ASP A 461 -10.17 5.98 -18.78
C ASP A 461 -9.50 6.29 -20.13
N PHE A 462 -9.53 5.38 -21.10
CA PHE A 462 -8.86 5.51 -22.41
C PHE A 462 -9.83 5.47 -23.62
N GLY A 463 -11.12 5.34 -23.40
CA GLY A 463 -12.12 5.18 -24.44
C GLY A 463 -12.23 3.73 -24.98
N GLU A 464 -13.42 3.38 -25.43
CA GLU A 464 -13.77 2.02 -25.85
C GLU A 464 -12.82 1.49 -26.96
N ALA A 465 -12.45 2.34 -27.92
CA ALA A 465 -11.57 1.96 -29.02
C ALA A 465 -10.16 1.59 -28.60
N ASN A 466 -9.71 2.04 -27.41
CA ASN A 466 -8.38 1.78 -26.89
C ASN A 466 -8.35 0.69 -25.82
N ALA A 467 -9.49 0.19 -25.34
CA ALA A 467 -9.57 -0.69 -24.18
C ALA A 467 -8.67 -1.93 -24.30
N GLU A 468 -8.70 -2.65 -25.42
CA GLU A 468 -7.87 -3.85 -25.61
C GLU A 468 -6.36 -3.52 -25.66
N LYS A 469 -5.97 -2.41 -26.28
CA LYS A 469 -4.58 -1.95 -26.30
C LYS A 469 -4.08 -1.64 -24.88
N VAL A 470 -4.90 -1.01 -24.08
CA VAL A 470 -4.59 -0.68 -22.67
C VAL A 470 -4.50 -1.94 -21.83
N MET A 471 -5.42 -2.88 -21.98
CA MET A 471 -5.37 -4.17 -21.28
C MET A 471 -4.11 -4.96 -21.63
N GLU A 472 -3.68 -4.94 -22.92
CA GLU A 472 -2.42 -5.59 -23.31
C GLU A 472 -1.20 -4.90 -22.70
N ALA A 473 -1.18 -3.56 -22.58
CA ALA A 473 -0.15 -2.84 -21.86
C ALA A 473 -0.10 -3.28 -20.38
N TRP A 474 -1.25 -3.42 -19.72
CA TRP A 474 -1.31 -3.87 -18.33
C TRP A 474 -0.90 -5.36 -18.17
N ARG A 475 -1.17 -6.23 -19.18
CA ARG A 475 -0.64 -7.60 -19.18
C ARG A 475 0.89 -7.60 -19.25
N LYS A 476 1.48 -6.75 -20.11
CA LYS A 476 2.94 -6.58 -20.17
C LYS A 476 3.51 -6.09 -18.85
N TRP A 477 2.95 -5.05 -18.26
CA TRP A 477 3.37 -4.58 -16.96
C TRP A 477 3.23 -5.65 -15.86
N SER A 478 2.19 -6.48 -15.91
CA SER A 478 2.02 -7.57 -14.94
C SER A 478 3.09 -8.67 -15.09
N ARG A 479 3.68 -8.85 -16.28
CA ARG A 479 4.81 -9.78 -16.47
C ARG A 479 6.10 -9.29 -15.82
N THR A 480 6.25 -7.98 -15.61
CA THR A 480 7.44 -7.45 -14.93
C THR A 480 7.59 -8.03 -13.54
N GLU A 481 6.48 -8.23 -12.81
CA GLU A 481 6.52 -8.82 -11.47
C GLU A 481 6.92 -10.30 -11.46
N VAL A 482 6.65 -11.03 -12.53
CA VAL A 482 7.12 -12.41 -12.68
C VAL A 482 8.65 -12.47 -12.84
N ASN A 483 9.24 -11.40 -13.38
CA ASN A 483 10.68 -11.26 -13.58
C ASN A 483 11.39 -10.51 -12.45
N TYR A 484 10.65 -9.93 -11.50
CA TYR A 484 11.24 -9.20 -10.38
C TYR A 484 11.98 -10.14 -9.42
N VAL A 485 13.21 -9.79 -9.07
CA VAL A 485 14.07 -10.57 -8.17
C VAL A 485 14.00 -9.99 -6.77
N ALA A 486 13.11 -10.54 -5.94
CA ALA A 486 12.79 -10.07 -4.60
C ALA A 486 13.86 -10.49 -3.57
N ASN A 487 15.10 -10.09 -3.74
CA ASN A 487 16.16 -10.26 -2.75
C ASN A 487 16.39 -8.98 -1.94
N ASN A 488 17.15 -9.08 -0.85
CA ASN A 488 17.41 -7.95 0.03
C ASN A 488 18.18 -6.81 -0.66
N GLU A 489 19.13 -7.12 -1.56
CA GLU A 489 19.87 -6.10 -2.28
C GLU A 489 18.94 -5.23 -3.14
N ASN A 490 17.94 -5.83 -3.77
CA ASN A 490 16.97 -5.10 -4.57
C ASN A 490 15.95 -4.35 -3.70
N GLN A 491 15.36 -5.02 -2.70
CA GLN A 491 14.29 -4.49 -1.87
C GLN A 491 14.75 -3.40 -0.89
N TYR A 492 16.02 -3.41 -0.47
CA TYR A 492 16.62 -2.37 0.39
C TYR A 492 17.63 -1.48 -0.36
N GLY A 493 17.82 -1.67 -1.64
CA GLY A 493 18.75 -0.96 -2.51
C GLY A 493 18.07 -0.23 -3.67
N PRO A 494 18.44 -0.58 -4.93
CA PRO A 494 18.03 0.19 -6.10
C PRO A 494 16.53 0.33 -6.29
N PHE A 495 15.74 -0.71 -6.03
CA PHE A 495 14.29 -0.63 -6.21
C PHE A 495 13.61 0.10 -5.06
N ARG A 496 14.23 0.20 -3.88
CA ARG A 496 13.62 0.88 -2.72
C ARG A 496 13.47 2.38 -2.91
N ILE A 497 14.48 3.01 -3.48
CA ILE A 497 14.48 4.45 -3.74
C ILE A 497 14.55 4.81 -5.23
N GLY A 498 14.52 3.80 -6.09
CA GLY A 498 14.41 3.97 -7.54
C GLY A 498 15.48 4.86 -8.15
N PRO A 499 15.10 5.78 -9.06
CA PRO A 499 16.04 6.60 -9.82
C PRO A 499 16.92 7.54 -8.98
N ALA A 500 16.62 7.75 -7.70
CA ALA A 500 17.48 8.52 -6.80
C ALA A 500 18.63 7.69 -6.22
N PHE A 501 18.68 6.37 -6.43
CA PHE A 501 19.74 5.51 -5.92
C PHE A 501 21.11 5.92 -6.48
N PRO A 502 22.14 6.10 -5.63
CA PRO A 502 23.45 6.60 -6.05
C PRO A 502 24.18 5.67 -7.03
N TYR A 503 24.78 6.22 -8.09
CA TYR A 503 25.77 5.56 -8.93
C TYR A 503 27.16 6.07 -8.54
N ASN A 504 27.93 5.27 -7.78
CA ASN A 504 29.10 5.77 -7.06
C ASN A 504 30.34 4.85 -7.16
N PHE A 505 30.61 4.30 -8.33
CA PHE A 505 31.80 3.44 -8.53
C PHE A 505 33.09 4.25 -8.59
N GLY A 506 34.04 3.92 -7.70
CA GLY A 506 35.29 4.63 -7.52
C GLY A 506 35.20 5.87 -6.59
N GLY A 507 34.01 6.22 -6.11
CA GLY A 507 33.80 7.28 -5.13
C GLY A 507 33.96 6.82 -3.67
N LYS A 508 33.99 7.79 -2.76
CA LYS A 508 33.97 7.51 -1.33
C LYS A 508 32.61 6.89 -0.94
N LYS A 509 32.62 5.97 0.04
CA LYS A 509 31.41 5.40 0.63
C LYS A 509 30.44 6.51 1.05
N ILE A 510 29.19 6.36 0.66
CA ILE A 510 28.10 7.28 0.99
C ILE A 510 27.58 6.96 2.38
N LEU A 511 27.58 7.97 3.25
CA LEU A 511 26.96 7.88 4.57
C LEU A 511 25.47 8.27 4.47
N HIS A 512 24.63 7.63 5.26
CA HIS A 512 23.19 7.93 5.28
C HIS A 512 22.89 9.41 5.57
N ALA A 513 23.72 10.06 6.40
CA ALA A 513 23.57 11.48 6.73
C ALA A 513 23.82 12.44 5.53
N GLU A 514 24.49 11.96 4.47
CA GLU A 514 24.76 12.75 3.26
C GLU A 514 23.55 12.74 2.30
N PHE A 515 22.71 11.72 2.39
CA PHE A 515 21.52 11.62 1.54
C PHE A 515 20.42 12.56 2.06
N PRO A 516 19.83 13.38 1.20
CA PRO A 516 18.74 14.28 1.60
C PRO A 516 17.56 13.49 2.14
N GLN A 517 17.13 13.82 3.35
CA GLN A 517 16.01 13.15 4.01
C GLN A 517 14.99 14.19 4.47
N ASP A 518 13.72 13.88 4.32
CA ASP A 518 12.66 14.70 4.90
C ASP A 518 12.72 14.59 6.44
N LYS A 519 12.73 15.74 7.12
CA LYS A 519 12.81 15.80 8.59
C LYS A 519 11.57 15.25 9.30
N ARG A 520 10.47 15.08 8.56
CA ARG A 520 9.21 14.52 9.06
C ARG A 520 9.13 13.01 8.90
N ALA A 521 10.07 12.39 8.19
CA ALA A 521 10.08 10.96 7.95
C ALA A 521 10.05 10.17 9.26
N TYR A 522 9.20 9.16 9.31
CA TYR A 522 9.16 8.18 10.41
C TYR A 522 10.37 7.25 10.36
N HIS A 523 10.68 6.75 9.17
CA HIS A 523 11.89 5.99 8.89
C HIS A 523 12.92 6.86 8.18
N THR A 524 14.17 6.70 8.57
CA THR A 524 15.29 7.33 7.88
C THR A 524 15.88 6.37 6.84
N MET A 525 16.67 6.90 5.89
CA MET A 525 17.41 6.07 4.93
C MET A 525 18.28 5.00 5.61
N ARG A 526 18.78 5.28 6.80
CA ARG A 526 19.52 4.30 7.61
C ARG A 526 18.73 3.01 7.87
N TRP A 527 17.40 3.11 8.01
CA TRP A 527 16.54 1.97 8.34
C TRP A 527 15.84 1.36 7.12
N MET A 528 15.78 2.09 6.00
CA MET A 528 14.94 1.70 4.87
C MET A 528 15.71 1.45 3.58
N ALA A 529 16.95 1.90 3.46
CA ALA A 529 17.74 1.71 2.25
C ALA A 529 19.24 1.56 2.53
N ILE A 530 19.88 0.73 1.73
CA ILE A 530 21.35 0.59 1.66
C ILE A 530 21.81 1.41 0.47
N LEU A 531 22.61 2.46 0.70
CA LEU A 531 22.94 3.46 -0.30
C LEU A 531 24.22 3.15 -1.13
N ASN A 532 24.98 2.15 -0.73
CA ASN A 532 26.19 1.73 -1.43
C ASN A 532 25.92 0.42 -2.19
N PHE A 533 26.38 0.37 -3.42
CA PHE A 533 26.23 -0.79 -4.29
C PHE A 533 27.61 -1.35 -4.67
N PRO A 534 27.86 -2.66 -4.63
CA PRO A 534 26.93 -3.70 -4.21
C PRO A 534 26.49 -3.55 -2.76
N PHE A 535 25.51 -4.35 -2.33
CA PHE A 535 24.93 -4.30 -1.00
C PHE A 535 25.99 -4.19 0.09
N ASP A 536 25.99 -3.09 0.84
CA ASP A 536 27.00 -2.81 1.85
C ASP A 536 26.73 -3.62 3.12
N LEU A 537 27.62 -4.59 3.40
CA LEU A 537 27.46 -5.51 4.53
C LEU A 537 27.42 -4.78 5.89
N GLU A 538 28.19 -3.72 6.05
CA GLU A 538 28.23 -2.98 7.30
C GLU A 538 26.90 -2.23 7.52
N GLN A 539 26.38 -1.58 6.47
CA GLN A 539 25.07 -0.95 6.51
C GLN A 539 23.94 -1.98 6.70
N ALA A 540 24.04 -3.14 6.05
CA ALA A 540 23.06 -4.22 6.22
C ALA A 540 23.05 -4.77 7.66
N HIS A 541 24.22 -4.95 8.25
CA HIS A 541 24.34 -5.39 9.63
C HIS A 541 23.79 -4.38 10.63
N GLU A 542 23.97 -3.08 10.39
CA GLU A 542 23.35 -2.03 11.20
C GLU A 542 21.82 -2.10 11.20
N GLN A 543 21.24 -2.56 10.10
CA GLN A 543 19.78 -2.73 9.94
C GLN A 543 19.30 -4.14 10.31
N ASN A 544 20.18 -5.03 10.71
CA ASN A 544 19.86 -6.43 10.97
C ASN A 544 19.24 -7.16 9.76
N ILE A 545 19.65 -6.79 8.55
CA ILE A 545 19.24 -7.43 7.31
C ILE A 545 20.13 -8.65 7.07
N ALA A 546 19.52 -9.83 6.96
CA ALA A 546 20.23 -11.03 6.56
C ALA A 546 20.69 -10.90 5.10
N PHE A 547 21.99 -11.04 4.88
CA PHE A 547 22.61 -10.86 3.57
C PHE A 547 23.14 -12.19 3.03
N VAL A 548 22.97 -12.40 1.73
CA VAL A 548 23.68 -13.40 0.96
C VAL A 548 24.45 -12.65 -0.12
N GLU A 549 25.76 -12.81 -0.13
CA GLU A 549 26.60 -12.18 -1.16
C GLU A 549 26.23 -12.75 -2.54
N LEU A 550 26.00 -11.84 -3.50
CA LEU A 550 25.59 -12.19 -4.85
C LEU A 550 26.85 -12.31 -5.73
N ASP A 551 27.08 -13.49 -6.27
CA ASP A 551 28.15 -13.73 -7.24
C ASP A 551 27.81 -13.17 -8.63
N ASP A 552 28.79 -13.24 -9.57
CA ASP A 552 28.62 -12.69 -10.90
C ASP A 552 27.61 -13.48 -11.74
N ASP A 553 27.48 -14.79 -11.57
CA ASP A 553 26.48 -15.62 -12.28
C ASP A 553 25.07 -15.23 -11.86
N TYR A 554 24.85 -15.05 -10.53
CA TYR A 554 23.59 -14.56 -10.02
C TYR A 554 23.22 -13.19 -10.63
N ARG A 555 24.20 -12.25 -10.67
CA ARG A 555 23.99 -10.89 -11.23
C ARG A 555 23.69 -10.92 -12.72
N LEU A 556 24.33 -11.78 -13.48
CA LEU A 556 24.07 -11.93 -14.92
C LEU A 556 22.66 -12.48 -15.18
N LYS A 557 22.23 -13.48 -14.42
CA LYS A 557 20.86 -14.01 -14.51
C LYS A 557 19.82 -12.98 -14.06
N GLN A 558 20.12 -12.23 -13.00
CA GLN A 558 19.27 -11.13 -12.55
C GLN A 558 19.14 -10.03 -13.62
N LEU A 559 20.24 -9.65 -14.27
CA LEU A 559 20.23 -8.68 -15.36
C LEU A 559 19.35 -9.13 -16.53
N GLU A 560 19.38 -10.41 -16.90
CA GLU A 560 18.50 -10.95 -17.95
C GLU A 560 17.03 -10.70 -17.62
N LEU A 561 16.62 -10.94 -16.38
CA LEU A 561 15.26 -10.70 -15.91
C LEU A 561 14.91 -9.20 -15.92
N PHE A 562 15.83 -8.34 -15.48
CA PHE A 562 15.62 -6.88 -15.48
C PHE A 562 15.52 -6.32 -16.91
N GLU A 563 16.24 -6.87 -17.88
CA GLU A 563 16.10 -6.49 -19.30
C GLU A 563 14.70 -6.83 -19.84
N ARG A 564 14.14 -7.97 -19.44
CA ARG A 564 12.76 -8.33 -19.77
C ARG A 564 11.77 -7.33 -19.12
N MET A 565 11.97 -6.98 -17.84
CA MET A 565 11.14 -5.98 -17.14
C MET A 565 11.21 -4.62 -17.85
N ARG A 566 12.42 -4.16 -18.21
CA ARG A 566 12.61 -2.90 -18.96
C ARG A 566 11.82 -2.88 -20.25
N THR A 567 11.89 -3.97 -21.02
CA THR A 567 11.18 -4.12 -22.30
C THR A 567 9.66 -4.08 -22.09
N ASP A 568 9.13 -4.85 -21.13
CA ASP A 568 7.70 -4.91 -20.84
C ASP A 568 7.14 -3.57 -20.32
N PHE A 569 7.89 -2.84 -19.48
CA PHE A 569 7.49 -1.49 -19.06
C PHE A 569 7.50 -0.51 -20.23
N ALA A 570 8.58 -0.51 -21.04
CA ALA A 570 8.71 0.39 -22.19
C ALA A 570 7.60 0.19 -23.22
N ASP A 571 7.30 -1.06 -23.55
CA ASP A 571 6.23 -1.44 -24.47
C ASP A 571 4.85 -0.99 -23.97
N GLY A 572 4.57 -1.20 -22.69
CA GLY A 572 3.31 -0.76 -22.10
C GLY A 572 3.19 0.78 -22.06
N VAL A 573 4.25 1.49 -21.69
CA VAL A 573 4.31 2.96 -21.75
C VAL A 573 4.05 3.46 -23.16
N LYS A 574 4.68 2.84 -24.18
CA LYS A 574 4.47 3.18 -25.59
C LYS A 574 3.00 3.01 -25.98
N ALA A 575 2.41 1.86 -25.67
CA ALA A 575 1.01 1.57 -26.00
C ALA A 575 0.03 2.56 -25.34
N LEU A 576 0.26 2.91 -24.07
CA LEU A 576 -0.58 3.91 -23.38
C LEU A 576 -0.38 5.32 -23.95
N LYS A 577 0.83 5.72 -24.34
CA LYS A 577 1.07 7.00 -25.03
C LYS A 577 0.34 7.07 -26.36
N GLU A 578 0.35 6.00 -27.14
CA GLU A 578 -0.42 5.93 -28.39
C GLU A 578 -1.93 6.04 -28.14
N ALA A 579 -2.46 5.30 -27.16
CA ALA A 579 -3.86 5.41 -26.77
C ALA A 579 -4.23 6.83 -26.31
N ALA A 580 -3.36 7.48 -25.53
CA ALA A 580 -3.58 8.81 -25.03
C ALA A 580 -3.64 9.89 -26.13
N GLN A 581 -3.06 9.69 -27.32
CA GLN A 581 -3.11 10.66 -28.43
C GLN A 581 -4.55 10.97 -28.89
N THR A 582 -5.47 10.02 -28.70
CA THR A 582 -6.88 10.16 -29.10
C THR A 582 -7.77 10.78 -28.00
N LEU A 583 -7.18 11.12 -26.86
CA LEU A 583 -7.89 11.61 -25.68
C LEU A 583 -7.74 13.10 -25.51
N ASP A 584 -8.73 13.73 -24.87
CA ASP A 584 -8.73 15.12 -24.46
C ASP A 584 -9.19 15.29 -23.00
N GLY A 585 -9.15 16.52 -22.51
CA GLY A 585 -9.69 16.92 -21.21
C GLY A 585 -9.24 15.99 -20.05
N ALA A 586 -10.18 15.63 -19.20
CA ALA A 586 -9.94 14.86 -17.99
C ALA A 586 -9.41 13.43 -18.28
N ARG A 587 -9.86 12.80 -19.38
CA ARG A 587 -9.33 11.48 -19.79
C ARG A 587 -7.85 11.56 -20.13
N ARG A 588 -7.44 12.59 -20.85
CA ARG A 588 -6.04 12.81 -21.21
C ARG A 588 -5.18 13.00 -19.96
N ALA A 589 -5.60 13.84 -19.02
CA ALA A 589 -4.89 14.06 -17.77
C ALA A 589 -4.72 12.76 -16.96
N LYS A 590 -5.78 11.98 -16.83
CA LYS A 590 -5.75 10.68 -16.11
C LYS A 590 -4.84 9.64 -16.79
N ALA A 591 -4.86 9.60 -18.13
CA ALA A 591 -3.95 8.76 -18.90
C ALA A 591 -2.49 9.17 -18.71
N GLU A 592 -2.19 10.47 -18.70
CA GLU A 592 -0.84 11.00 -18.48
C GLU A 592 -0.32 10.69 -17.07
N GLU A 593 -1.16 10.72 -16.02
CA GLU A 593 -0.80 10.29 -14.69
C GLU A 593 -0.43 8.78 -14.65
N MET A 594 -1.20 7.93 -15.30
CA MET A 594 -0.92 6.49 -15.38
C MET A 594 0.35 6.20 -16.18
N ILE A 595 0.57 6.89 -17.30
CA ILE A 595 1.81 6.82 -18.09
C ILE A 595 3.00 7.21 -17.22
N GLY A 596 2.88 8.28 -16.44
CA GLY A 596 3.93 8.75 -15.52
C GLY A 596 4.32 7.67 -14.48
N VAL A 597 3.36 6.95 -13.94
CA VAL A 597 3.63 5.82 -13.03
C VAL A 597 4.39 4.70 -13.75
N GLY A 598 3.98 4.33 -14.97
CA GLY A 598 4.70 3.33 -15.78
C GLY A 598 6.13 3.75 -16.13
N GLU A 599 6.32 5.01 -16.51
CA GLU A 599 7.66 5.57 -16.78
C GLU A 599 8.53 5.56 -15.51
N TRP A 600 7.97 5.87 -14.34
CA TRP A 600 8.69 5.83 -13.07
C TRP A 600 9.21 4.42 -12.76
N HIS A 601 8.38 3.39 -12.90
CA HIS A 601 8.80 2.00 -12.73
C HIS A 601 9.87 1.60 -13.75
N GLN A 602 9.72 1.99 -15.03
CA GLN A 602 10.74 1.77 -16.04
C GLN A 602 12.08 2.39 -15.64
N ARG A 603 12.09 3.63 -15.12
CA ARG A 603 13.31 4.31 -14.65
C ARG A 603 13.95 3.62 -13.46
N SER A 604 13.16 3.06 -12.57
CA SER A 604 13.65 2.28 -11.42
C SER A 604 14.36 1.00 -11.88
N VAL A 605 13.80 0.29 -12.87
CA VAL A 605 14.44 -0.89 -13.48
C VAL A 605 15.73 -0.49 -14.20
N GLU A 606 15.74 0.60 -14.94
CA GLU A 606 16.94 1.10 -15.65
C GLU A 606 18.07 1.42 -14.66
N THR A 607 17.76 2.05 -13.51
CA THR A 607 18.75 2.27 -12.44
C THR A 607 19.37 0.95 -11.95
N ALA A 608 18.54 -0.08 -11.70
CA ALA A 608 19.04 -1.38 -11.26
C ALA A 608 19.94 -2.07 -12.32
N ILE A 609 19.59 -1.95 -13.62
CA ILE A 609 20.42 -2.45 -14.73
C ILE A 609 21.76 -1.73 -14.79
N ASN A 610 21.74 -0.41 -14.79
CA ASN A 610 22.96 0.42 -14.89
C ASN A 610 23.92 0.17 -13.72
N LEU A 611 23.37 0.01 -12.51
CA LEU A 611 24.18 -0.32 -11.32
C LEU A 611 24.82 -1.71 -11.44
N ASN A 612 24.07 -2.75 -11.79
CA ASN A 612 24.64 -4.09 -11.90
C ASN A 612 25.70 -4.16 -13.01
N ARG A 613 25.45 -3.57 -14.18
CA ARG A 613 26.42 -3.52 -15.27
C ARG A 613 27.66 -2.68 -14.93
N GLY A 614 27.44 -1.50 -14.34
CA GLY A 614 28.50 -0.62 -13.87
C GLY A 614 29.39 -1.30 -12.83
N TYR A 615 28.80 -2.05 -11.90
CA TYR A 615 29.55 -2.83 -10.91
C TYR A 615 30.39 -3.93 -11.54
N LEU A 616 29.82 -4.72 -12.45
CA LEU A 616 30.55 -5.77 -13.14
C LEU A 616 31.71 -5.19 -13.96
N ALA A 617 31.54 -4.04 -14.60
CA ALA A 617 32.61 -3.32 -15.29
C ALA A 617 33.67 -2.81 -14.31
N PHE A 618 33.27 -2.21 -13.19
CA PHE A 618 34.16 -1.71 -12.16
C PHE A 618 35.03 -2.84 -11.56
N LYS A 619 34.41 -3.99 -11.28
CA LYS A 619 35.10 -5.18 -10.77
C LYS A 619 36.18 -5.70 -11.74
N ARG A 620 35.99 -5.57 -13.07
CA ARG A 620 36.96 -5.92 -14.09
C ARG A 620 38.01 -4.85 -14.35
N GLY A 621 37.91 -3.67 -13.72
CA GLY A 621 38.76 -2.52 -13.99
C GLY A 621 38.46 -1.80 -15.32
N ASP A 622 37.33 -2.08 -15.95
CA ASP A 622 36.91 -1.47 -17.21
C ASP A 622 36.28 -0.09 -16.98
N ARG A 623 37.15 0.91 -16.96
CA ARG A 623 36.77 2.30 -16.72
C ARG A 623 35.85 2.86 -17.80
N GLU A 624 36.06 2.46 -19.06
CA GLU A 624 35.22 2.98 -20.15
C GLU A 624 33.80 2.47 -20.05
N GLU A 625 33.63 1.19 -19.74
CA GLU A 625 32.32 0.60 -19.53
C GLU A 625 31.62 1.15 -18.28
N VAL A 626 32.35 1.41 -17.18
CA VAL A 626 31.83 2.13 -16.02
C VAL A 626 31.27 3.51 -16.41
N LEU A 627 32.04 4.28 -17.20
CA LEU A 627 31.60 5.60 -17.68
C LEU A 627 30.42 5.52 -18.64
N LYS A 628 30.34 4.50 -19.49
CA LYS A 628 29.18 4.23 -20.35
C LYS A 628 27.89 4.11 -19.51
N TYR A 629 27.92 3.31 -18.46
CA TYR A 629 26.74 3.14 -17.59
C TYR A 629 26.53 4.35 -16.66
N ALA A 630 27.58 5.09 -16.30
CA ALA A 630 27.42 6.37 -15.61
C ALA A 630 26.63 7.39 -16.48
N ARG A 631 26.95 7.52 -17.76
CA ARG A 631 26.22 8.37 -18.72
C ARG A 631 24.77 7.93 -18.85
N ALA A 632 24.53 6.61 -19.01
CA ALA A 632 23.19 6.06 -19.12
C ALA A 632 22.36 6.38 -17.86
N GLU A 633 22.96 6.20 -16.67
CA GLU A 633 22.27 6.46 -15.40
C GLU A 633 22.06 7.95 -15.16
N TYR A 634 23.00 8.81 -15.56
CA TYR A 634 22.83 10.26 -15.47
C TYR A 634 21.64 10.72 -16.34
N ALA A 635 21.55 10.25 -17.57
CA ALA A 635 20.41 10.53 -18.47
C ALA A 635 19.10 9.97 -17.90
N ASN A 636 19.12 8.77 -17.30
CA ASN A 636 17.97 8.15 -16.63
C ASN A 636 17.47 8.99 -15.46
N ALA A 637 18.38 9.46 -14.61
CA ALA A 637 18.06 10.34 -13.48
C ALA A 637 17.52 11.71 -13.93
N GLN A 638 18.06 12.30 -15.00
CA GLN A 638 17.52 13.54 -15.58
C GLN A 638 16.09 13.36 -16.10
N ALA A 639 15.80 12.22 -16.74
CA ALA A 639 14.46 11.92 -17.21
C ALA A 639 13.49 11.70 -16.01
N ALA A 640 13.94 11.01 -14.97
CA ALA A 640 13.17 10.81 -13.75
C ALA A 640 12.89 12.10 -13.00
N LEU A 641 13.85 13.06 -12.99
CA LEU A 641 13.64 14.38 -12.39
C LEU A 641 12.43 15.10 -13.00
N LYS A 642 12.28 15.05 -14.32
CA LYS A 642 11.13 15.65 -15.02
C LYS A 642 9.79 15.02 -14.61
N LEU A 643 9.78 13.73 -14.28
CA LEU A 643 8.58 13.05 -13.81
C LEU A 643 8.17 13.52 -12.41
N VAL A 644 9.10 13.54 -11.46
CA VAL A 644 8.81 13.96 -10.07
C VAL A 644 8.56 15.47 -9.95
N GLU A 645 9.04 16.28 -10.89
CA GLU A 645 8.70 17.71 -10.98
C GLU A 645 7.30 17.96 -11.51
N ARG A 646 6.72 17.01 -12.21
CA ARG A 646 5.36 17.08 -12.78
C ARG A 646 4.31 16.42 -11.91
N ASP A 647 4.67 15.36 -11.17
CA ASP A 647 3.76 14.59 -10.34
C ASP A 647 4.39 14.33 -8.96
N SER A 648 3.95 15.09 -7.97
CA SER A 648 4.48 15.03 -6.60
C SER A 648 4.13 13.75 -5.82
N ARG A 649 3.33 12.82 -6.39
CA ARG A 649 3.15 11.47 -5.85
C ARG A 649 4.37 10.59 -6.05
N LEU A 650 5.12 10.83 -7.16
CA LEU A 650 6.32 10.06 -7.48
C LEU A 650 7.46 10.47 -6.55
N GLY A 651 8.20 9.49 -6.08
CA GLY A 651 9.28 9.70 -5.12
C GLY A 651 8.83 9.83 -3.66
N TRP A 652 7.52 9.78 -3.39
CA TRP A 652 6.91 9.86 -2.07
C TRP A 652 6.60 8.46 -1.51
N GLU A 653 6.81 8.31 -0.22
CA GLU A 653 6.37 7.14 0.57
C GLU A 653 6.07 7.62 2.00
N PRO A 654 4.90 7.33 2.59
CA PRO A 654 4.45 7.95 3.83
C PRO A 654 5.38 7.80 5.04
N SER A 655 6.12 6.69 5.14
CA SER A 655 7.03 6.46 6.26
C SER A 655 8.40 7.13 6.09
N MET A 656 8.83 7.36 4.85
CA MET A 656 10.08 8.01 4.50
C MET A 656 9.92 9.43 3.98
N GLU A 657 8.67 9.87 3.79
CA GLU A 657 8.37 11.12 3.10
C GLU A 657 8.99 11.09 1.69
N TYR A 658 9.62 12.14 1.18
CA TYR A 658 10.33 12.04 -0.09
C TYR A 658 11.66 11.30 0.06
N ALA A 659 11.75 10.13 -0.55
CA ALA A 659 12.98 9.33 -0.68
C ALA A 659 13.57 9.41 -2.09
N ALA A 660 12.78 9.77 -3.09
CA ALA A 660 13.22 9.96 -4.48
C ALA A 660 12.54 11.15 -5.17
N GLY A 661 12.24 12.20 -4.43
CA GLY A 661 11.71 13.44 -4.97
C GLY A 661 12.78 14.28 -5.69
N PRO A 662 12.42 15.51 -6.12
CA PRO A 662 13.34 16.36 -6.89
C PRO A 662 14.67 16.63 -6.18
N GLU A 663 14.66 16.81 -4.86
CA GLU A 663 15.87 17.10 -4.09
C GLU A 663 16.85 15.91 -4.10
N GLN A 664 16.34 14.70 -3.90
CA GLN A 664 17.13 13.47 -3.87
C GLN A 664 17.75 13.16 -5.24
N ILE A 665 16.98 13.33 -6.31
CA ILE A 665 17.49 13.12 -7.67
C ILE A 665 18.52 14.19 -8.05
N ARG A 666 18.30 15.46 -7.72
CA ARG A 666 19.29 16.54 -7.95
C ARG A 666 20.57 16.30 -7.13
N TRP A 667 20.45 15.78 -5.92
CA TRP A 667 21.63 15.40 -5.11
C TRP A 667 22.44 14.31 -5.81
N LYS A 668 21.78 13.25 -6.31
CA LYS A 668 22.45 12.19 -7.09
C LYS A 668 23.16 12.76 -8.33
N LEU A 669 22.50 13.60 -9.10
CA LEU A 669 23.08 14.21 -10.31
C LEU A 669 24.35 14.99 -9.97
N ARG A 670 24.33 15.85 -8.94
CA ARG A 670 25.53 16.57 -8.47
C ARG A 670 26.67 15.63 -8.05
N ARG A 671 26.36 14.56 -7.32
CA ARG A 671 27.37 13.55 -6.92
C ARG A 671 27.99 12.86 -8.12
N MET A 672 27.22 12.56 -9.14
CA MET A 672 27.75 11.98 -10.38
C MET A 672 28.62 12.99 -11.15
N GLU A 673 28.24 14.28 -11.20
CA GLU A 673 29.04 15.36 -11.77
C GLU A 673 30.36 15.55 -11.03
N GLU A 674 30.36 15.54 -9.71
CA GLU A 674 31.56 15.61 -8.88
C GLU A 674 32.51 14.43 -9.14
N LEU A 675 31.96 13.22 -9.34
CA LEU A 675 32.77 12.01 -9.48
C LEU A 675 33.28 11.76 -10.91
N TYR A 676 32.46 12.05 -11.90
CA TYR A 676 32.75 11.71 -13.30
C TYR A 676 33.01 12.95 -14.19
N GLY A 677 32.65 14.15 -13.73
CA GLY A 677 32.94 15.43 -14.39
C GLY A 677 32.53 15.48 -15.87
N SER A 678 33.45 15.97 -16.71
CA SER A 678 33.21 16.12 -18.15
C SER A 678 32.97 14.78 -18.89
N ALA A 679 33.33 13.66 -18.28
CA ALA A 679 33.09 12.33 -18.91
C ALA A 679 31.59 11.97 -19.03
N LEU A 680 30.70 12.67 -18.30
CA LEU A 680 29.25 12.53 -18.47
C LEU A 680 28.71 13.25 -19.71
N ALA A 681 29.40 14.30 -20.19
CA ALA A 681 28.98 15.08 -21.33
C ALA A 681 29.48 14.53 -22.69
N THR A 682 30.40 13.56 -22.66
CA THR A 682 30.94 12.95 -23.89
C THR A 682 30.01 11.84 -24.37
N PRO A 683 29.59 11.82 -25.64
CA PRO A 683 28.68 10.82 -26.20
C PRO A 683 29.19 9.38 -26.07
#